data_27c5327e456886ef9b293f64fe2d9343
#
_entry.id   27c5327e456886ef9b293f64fe2d9343
#
_cell.length_a   1.000
_cell.length_b   1.000
_cell.length_c   1.000
_cell.angle_alpha   90.00
_cell.angle_beta   90.00
_cell.angle_gamma   90.00
#
_symmetry.space_group_name_H-M   'P 1'
#
loop_
_entity.id
_entity.type
_entity.pdbx_description
1 polymer ?
#
loop_
_entity_poly.entity_id
_entity_poly.type
_entity_poly.pdbx_seq_one_letter_code
_entity_poly.pdbx_strand_id
1 'polypeptide(L)'
;MRAELSWLENPEVFRVNRLDAHSDHHFYETEQDALEGRETLRQSLNGTWKFAWSKCPGQRPADFYEETASLEGFGTIEVPGHMETQGYDRIQYINTMYPWDGHAFLKPGQIDWNHDPVGSYVREFDLEPALVGKRVAISFQGAEQAIYVWLNGVFIGYAEDTFTPSDFDLTSEIREKNNRLCVEVYKRSSAAWIEDQDFFRFSGLFREVFLYAKPEAHVEDLWAKAGLKEDNETGTLDVELRLSSEKAPENLRIFWSLQETDPAQWKRGLAPQGRNYAAGFAGKEICSGALHYAGGTSGCFTGSEEKKPALANGESGSVQLWRMDGTQIAQVRKWQPGAPQLYQLWIRVQSADGRLLETVPYRVGFRRFEIKDRVMLLNGERLIINGVNRHEWNARRGRAVTRENMEEDIDIFTRNNINAVRTCHYPDQSLWYQLCDENGICMMDEANLESHGSWAKLAVVDPEGNVPGNRPDWEACVVDRAASMVERDKNHPAILWWSCGNESYAGTGILAMSQYYHKKDPSRVVHYEGVSWNREYDQISDVESRMYATPDMVREYFETDGKKPYLLCEYMHDMGNSIGGMESYIRLLDEFPGYQGGFIWDYADQAIYHKNHRGEDVLGYGGDFLDRVTDYAFSGNGIVFADRTEKPAMQDVRHWYAPKAQREAFEAAQQEKREAAQKRLAEEMAALDVKNASAEKGLSAVHGDANYGVRGDGFEIIFSVTEGGPVSIVYNGTEYLYRAPKPALWRASTENDKGNSFRAKSSVWMAADAFSLCTGCEVTEYAKSFANTGDTKKEAPGADEGCAAEKCTARKYDIQDAAHRVPAAADLEKVSLMYTYEFPAAPGAKAEITYTVDRAGRIHTEVVYHGAKGLPELPEFGLRLLIPGKAESYTWEGLSGETYPDRKKGGTFGVHTGTPEAAHYLVPQECGNHADTCQAQIGDLRIVMDGEPFHLSVLPYTPEELENATHRDELPDTGRTVVSILGRMRGVGGIDSWGSDVEPPYRIPADQDIKYAFYLMK
;
A
#
# COMPACT_ATOMS: atom_id res chain seq x y z
N MET A 1 -10.78 37.60 -24.54
CA MET A 1 -9.93 37.76 -23.32
C MET A 1 -8.52 37.31 -23.70
N ARG A 2 -7.48 37.79 -23.02
CA ARG A 2 -6.10 37.32 -23.23
C ARG A 2 -5.64 36.53 -22.01
N ALA A 3 -4.76 35.55 -22.19
CA ALA A 3 -4.09 34.85 -21.12
C ALA A 3 -3.20 35.79 -20.30
N GLU A 4 -3.22 35.70 -18.98
CA GLU A 4 -2.41 36.49 -18.06
C GLU A 4 -1.63 35.56 -17.13
N LEU A 5 -0.30 35.68 -17.12
CA LEU A 5 0.56 34.87 -16.27
C LEU A 5 0.41 35.18 -14.76
N SER A 6 -0.14 36.36 -14.44
CA SER A 6 -0.43 36.74 -13.06
C SER A 6 -1.47 35.83 -12.35
N TRP A 7 -2.24 35.07 -13.12
CA TRP A 7 -3.17 34.08 -12.56
C TRP A 7 -2.47 32.97 -11.80
N LEU A 8 -1.25 32.59 -12.22
CA LEU A 8 -0.46 31.55 -11.55
C LEU A 8 -0.12 31.82 -10.08
N GLU A 9 -0.17 33.08 -9.65
CA GLU A 9 0.09 33.48 -8.26
C GLU A 9 -1.17 34.02 -7.53
N ASN A 10 -2.35 33.80 -8.10
CA ASN A 10 -3.59 34.35 -7.55
C ASN A 10 -4.62 33.24 -7.22
N PRO A 11 -4.74 32.81 -5.98
CA PRO A 11 -5.70 31.75 -5.57
C PRO A 11 -7.18 32.12 -5.81
N GLU A 12 -7.51 33.40 -6.05
CA GLU A 12 -8.87 33.81 -6.43
C GLU A 12 -9.17 33.56 -7.92
N VAL A 13 -8.15 33.24 -8.76
CA VAL A 13 -8.28 32.99 -10.22
C VAL A 13 -7.84 31.57 -10.56
N PHE A 14 -8.57 30.61 -10.08
CA PHE A 14 -8.31 29.18 -10.29
C PHE A 14 -8.97 28.61 -11.57
N ARG A 15 -9.85 29.40 -12.23
CA ARG A 15 -10.46 29.05 -13.52
C ARG A 15 -10.89 30.29 -14.31
N VAL A 16 -10.75 30.21 -15.64
CA VAL A 16 -11.26 31.20 -16.59
C VAL A 16 -11.89 30.45 -17.75
N ASN A 17 -13.16 30.73 -18.08
CA ASN A 17 -13.96 30.08 -19.13
C ASN A 17 -14.09 28.52 -18.96
N ARG A 18 -13.64 27.90 -17.85
CA ARG A 18 -13.90 26.49 -17.60
C ARG A 18 -15.39 26.30 -17.39
N LEU A 19 -15.95 25.28 -18.04
CA LEU A 19 -17.35 24.89 -17.86
C LEU A 19 -17.58 24.41 -16.40
N ASP A 20 -18.83 24.48 -15.94
CA ASP A 20 -19.17 23.94 -14.61
C ASP A 20 -19.00 22.42 -14.60
N ALA A 21 -18.54 21.89 -13.46
CA ALA A 21 -18.42 20.47 -13.23
C ALA A 21 -19.81 19.79 -13.36
N HIS A 22 -19.81 18.58 -13.88
CA HIS A 22 -20.98 17.78 -14.16
C HIS A 22 -20.71 16.29 -13.91
N SER A 23 -21.76 15.50 -13.85
CA SER A 23 -21.66 14.04 -13.68
C SER A 23 -20.88 13.38 -14.83
N ASP A 24 -20.24 12.27 -14.51
CA ASP A 24 -19.40 11.46 -15.42
C ASP A 24 -20.20 10.65 -16.47
N HIS A 25 -21.48 10.97 -16.68
CA HIS A 25 -22.35 10.23 -17.54
C HIS A 25 -21.92 10.25 -19.02
N HIS A 26 -22.09 9.11 -19.68
CA HIS A 26 -21.93 8.98 -21.13
C HIS A 26 -23.26 9.16 -21.84
N PHE A 27 -23.24 9.70 -23.05
CA PHE A 27 -24.44 10.01 -23.83
C PHE A 27 -24.26 9.63 -25.31
N TYR A 28 -25.38 9.30 -25.96
CA TYR A 28 -25.41 8.74 -27.29
C TYR A 28 -26.59 9.30 -28.09
N GLU A 29 -26.47 9.34 -29.43
CA GLU A 29 -27.59 9.72 -30.32
C GLU A 29 -28.60 8.58 -30.51
N THR A 30 -28.19 7.31 -30.33
CA THR A 30 -29.05 6.15 -30.48
C THR A 30 -28.88 5.16 -29.32
N GLU A 31 -29.95 4.42 -28.99
CA GLU A 31 -29.90 3.34 -28.01
C GLU A 31 -28.97 2.20 -28.47
N GLN A 32 -28.87 1.97 -29.78
CA GLN A 32 -27.99 0.94 -30.33
C GLN A 32 -26.53 1.28 -30.08
N ASP A 33 -26.13 2.54 -30.27
CA ASP A 33 -24.77 3.00 -29.96
C ASP A 33 -24.47 2.87 -28.47
N ALA A 34 -25.44 3.20 -27.62
CA ALA A 34 -25.29 3.05 -26.15
C ALA A 34 -25.10 1.59 -25.75
N LEU A 35 -25.87 0.65 -26.33
CA LEU A 35 -25.74 -0.79 -26.05
C LEU A 35 -24.43 -1.38 -26.57
N GLU A 36 -23.93 -0.86 -27.68
CA GLU A 36 -22.63 -1.28 -28.26
C GLU A 36 -21.44 -0.52 -27.69
N GLY A 37 -21.69 0.54 -26.92
CA GLY A 37 -20.66 1.42 -26.36
C GLY A 37 -19.90 2.21 -27.42
N ARG A 38 -20.56 2.55 -28.52
CA ARG A 38 -19.98 3.38 -29.58
C ARG A 38 -20.16 4.85 -29.28
N GLU A 39 -19.15 5.48 -28.77
CA GLU A 39 -19.13 6.92 -28.46
C GLU A 39 -18.94 7.77 -29.72
N THR A 40 -19.91 7.79 -30.61
CA THR A 40 -19.84 8.51 -31.90
C THR A 40 -19.70 10.04 -31.73
N LEU A 41 -20.10 10.55 -30.56
CA LEU A 41 -20.02 11.99 -30.22
C LEU A 41 -18.72 12.36 -29.49
N ARG A 42 -17.76 11.44 -29.39
CA ARG A 42 -16.48 11.65 -28.71
C ARG A 42 -15.32 11.37 -29.67
N GLN A 43 -14.34 12.25 -29.67
CA GLN A 43 -13.09 12.09 -30.44
C GLN A 43 -11.90 12.18 -29.50
N SER A 44 -11.11 11.11 -29.38
CA SER A 44 -9.89 11.10 -28.59
C SER A 44 -8.81 11.95 -29.23
N LEU A 45 -8.11 12.74 -28.42
CA LEU A 45 -6.91 13.46 -28.79
C LEU A 45 -5.64 12.83 -28.19
N ASN A 46 -5.76 11.69 -27.54
CA ASN A 46 -4.62 10.93 -26.99
C ASN A 46 -3.61 10.57 -28.09
N GLY A 47 -2.38 10.23 -27.69
CA GLY A 47 -1.29 9.83 -28.57
C GLY A 47 -0.16 10.86 -28.61
N THR A 48 0.59 10.89 -29.70
CA THR A 48 1.79 11.72 -29.82
C THR A 48 1.45 13.17 -30.16
N TRP A 49 1.91 14.10 -29.31
CA TRP A 49 1.78 15.55 -29.52
C TRP A 49 3.15 16.18 -29.83
N LYS A 50 3.17 17.30 -30.53
CA LYS A 50 4.36 18.15 -30.59
C LYS A 50 4.57 18.81 -29.25
N PHE A 51 5.83 18.90 -28.79
CA PHE A 51 6.14 19.33 -27.44
C PHE A 51 7.43 20.12 -27.33
N ALA A 52 7.41 21.20 -26.56
CA ALA A 52 8.60 21.91 -26.14
C ALA A 52 8.61 22.10 -24.63
N TRP A 53 9.68 21.65 -23.98
CA TRP A 53 9.90 21.84 -22.54
C TRP A 53 10.74 23.09 -22.29
N SER A 54 10.38 23.85 -21.28
CA SER A 54 11.12 25.05 -20.85
C SER A 54 11.31 25.01 -19.34
N LYS A 55 12.51 25.38 -18.88
CA LYS A 55 12.87 25.37 -17.46
C LYS A 55 12.02 26.33 -16.61
N CYS A 56 11.56 27.42 -17.23
CA CYS A 56 10.80 28.46 -16.55
C CYS A 56 9.91 29.23 -17.51
N PRO A 57 8.89 29.97 -17.02
CA PRO A 57 7.96 30.74 -17.86
C PRO A 57 8.64 31.74 -18.82
N GLY A 58 9.74 32.35 -18.40
CA GLY A 58 10.49 33.31 -19.19
C GLY A 58 11.22 32.73 -20.42
N GLN A 59 11.40 31.41 -20.49
CA GLN A 59 12.10 30.71 -21.58
C GLN A 59 11.15 29.96 -22.53
N ARG A 60 9.85 29.97 -22.24
CA ARG A 60 8.89 29.24 -23.07
C ARG A 60 8.71 29.91 -24.44
N PRO A 61 8.31 29.17 -25.49
CA PRO A 61 7.97 29.74 -26.79
C PRO A 61 6.66 30.55 -26.70
N ALA A 62 6.74 31.84 -26.38
CA ALA A 62 5.61 32.68 -25.96
C ALA A 62 4.46 32.77 -26.95
N ASP A 63 4.75 32.72 -28.26
CA ASP A 63 3.76 32.91 -29.32
C ASP A 63 3.45 31.61 -30.11
N PHE A 64 3.77 30.43 -29.56
CA PHE A 64 3.62 29.15 -30.24
C PHE A 64 2.16 28.79 -30.57
N TYR A 65 1.21 29.42 -29.89
CA TYR A 65 -0.23 29.22 -30.10
C TYR A 65 -0.76 29.94 -31.34
N GLU A 66 0.00 30.88 -31.92
CA GLU A 66 -0.41 31.52 -33.16
C GLU A 66 -0.45 30.53 -34.33
N GLU A 67 -1.45 30.64 -35.21
CA GLU A 67 -1.66 29.69 -36.30
C GLU A 67 -0.45 29.55 -37.25
N THR A 68 0.30 30.61 -37.41
CA THR A 68 1.47 30.68 -38.29
C THR A 68 2.79 30.42 -37.57
N ALA A 69 2.76 30.17 -36.28
CA ALA A 69 3.98 29.94 -35.51
C ALA A 69 4.72 28.69 -35.95
N SER A 70 6.04 28.81 -36.15
CA SER A 70 6.88 27.64 -36.46
C SER A 70 7.01 26.71 -35.27
N LEU A 71 6.91 25.40 -35.51
CA LEU A 71 7.21 24.35 -34.53
C LEU A 71 8.63 23.80 -34.72
N GLU A 72 9.51 24.53 -35.36
CA GLU A 72 10.93 24.15 -35.46
C GLU A 72 11.54 24.08 -34.03
N GLY A 73 12.20 22.97 -33.73
CA GLY A 73 12.75 22.71 -32.38
C GLY A 73 11.80 22.02 -31.41
N PHE A 74 10.52 21.85 -31.77
CA PHE A 74 9.61 21.00 -30.96
C PHE A 74 9.97 19.52 -31.11
N GLY A 75 10.02 18.80 -29.98
CA GLY A 75 10.05 17.36 -29.90
C GLY A 75 8.66 16.75 -29.94
N THR A 76 8.51 15.61 -29.29
CA THR A 76 7.22 14.91 -29.14
C THR A 76 7.04 14.36 -27.74
N ILE A 77 5.80 14.31 -27.27
CA ILE A 77 5.42 13.70 -25.99
C ILE A 77 4.16 12.85 -26.17
N GLU A 78 4.05 11.76 -25.43
CA GLU A 78 2.83 10.94 -25.41
C GLU A 78 1.83 11.48 -24.38
N VAL A 79 0.56 11.60 -24.78
CA VAL A 79 -0.57 11.99 -23.95
C VAL A 79 -1.57 10.81 -23.94
N PRO A 80 -1.98 10.30 -22.78
CA PRO A 80 -1.65 10.73 -21.42
C PRO A 80 -0.24 10.30 -20.97
N GLY A 81 0.41 11.19 -20.20
CA GLY A 81 1.71 10.92 -19.61
C GLY A 81 2.32 12.13 -18.92
N HIS A 82 3.25 11.87 -18.00
CA HIS A 82 4.01 12.92 -17.30
C HIS A 82 5.24 13.36 -18.12
N MET A 83 5.64 14.62 -17.98
CA MET A 83 6.86 15.13 -18.59
C MET A 83 8.10 14.41 -18.05
N GLU A 84 8.16 14.15 -16.75
CA GLU A 84 9.30 13.57 -16.05
C GLU A 84 9.54 12.11 -16.45
N THR A 85 8.50 11.29 -16.56
CA THR A 85 8.62 9.88 -16.95
C THR A 85 9.01 9.71 -18.43
N GLN A 86 8.92 10.78 -19.20
CA GLN A 86 9.32 10.82 -20.61
C GLN A 86 10.65 11.56 -20.83
N GLY A 87 11.34 11.92 -19.74
CA GLY A 87 12.70 12.46 -19.76
C GLY A 87 12.83 13.95 -20.04
N TYR A 88 11.75 14.74 -19.90
CA TYR A 88 11.78 16.18 -20.12
C TYR A 88 12.10 17.00 -18.88
N ASP A 89 11.68 16.54 -17.69
CA ASP A 89 11.99 17.17 -16.42
C ASP A 89 12.50 16.14 -15.41
N ARG A 90 12.87 16.59 -14.24
CA ARG A 90 13.40 15.73 -13.18
C ARG A 90 12.26 15.17 -12.34
N ILE A 91 12.30 13.86 -12.13
CA ILE A 91 11.49 13.18 -11.12
C ILE A 91 11.96 13.66 -9.75
N GLN A 92 11.03 13.95 -8.83
CA GLN A 92 11.32 14.36 -7.45
C GLN A 92 10.29 13.72 -6.51
N TYR A 93 10.76 13.17 -5.39
CA TYR A 93 9.90 12.67 -4.32
C TYR A 93 10.09 13.51 -3.05
N ILE A 94 8.99 13.98 -2.49
CA ILE A 94 8.97 14.75 -1.23
C ILE A 94 7.68 14.46 -0.48
N ASN A 95 7.80 14.29 0.86
CA ASN A 95 6.67 14.12 1.77
C ASN A 95 6.19 15.51 2.27
N THR A 96 6.64 15.96 3.44
CA THR A 96 6.08 17.14 4.12
C THR A 96 6.67 18.47 3.69
N MET A 97 7.80 18.48 3.01
CA MET A 97 8.45 19.71 2.53
C MET A 97 7.88 20.13 1.18
N TYR A 98 7.75 21.43 0.96
CA TYR A 98 7.46 21.92 -0.38
C TYR A 98 8.65 21.67 -1.34
N PRO A 99 8.39 21.43 -2.64
CA PRO A 99 9.44 21.16 -3.64
C PRO A 99 10.51 22.22 -3.77
N TRP A 100 10.25 23.43 -3.32
CA TRP A 100 11.18 24.58 -3.37
C TRP A 100 11.91 24.82 -2.04
N ASP A 101 11.71 23.97 -1.02
CA ASP A 101 12.40 24.14 0.26
C ASP A 101 13.93 24.10 0.08
N GLY A 102 14.62 25.01 0.74
CA GLY A 102 16.07 25.18 0.55
C GLY A 102 16.51 25.80 -0.79
N HIS A 103 15.63 25.95 -1.78
CA HIS A 103 15.91 26.57 -3.08
C HIS A 103 15.36 27.99 -3.21
N ALA A 104 14.14 28.22 -2.74
CA ALA A 104 13.50 29.54 -2.77
C ALA A 104 12.70 29.80 -1.49
N PHE A 105 12.64 31.05 -1.07
CA PHE A 105 11.74 31.48 -0.01
C PHE A 105 10.50 32.11 -0.66
N LEU A 106 9.39 31.36 -0.62
CA LEU A 106 8.13 31.79 -1.22
C LEU A 106 7.09 32.03 -0.11
N LYS A 107 6.20 32.97 -0.35
CA LYS A 107 5.00 33.18 0.47
C LYS A 107 3.83 32.41 -0.14
N PRO A 108 2.83 32.01 0.66
CA PRO A 108 1.65 31.32 0.14
C PRO A 108 1.06 31.98 -1.11
N GLY A 109 0.85 31.18 -2.15
CA GLY A 109 0.39 31.60 -3.46
C GLY A 109 1.48 31.98 -4.46
N GLN A 110 2.73 32.21 -4.04
CA GLN A 110 3.84 32.56 -4.96
C GLN A 110 4.46 31.32 -5.60
N ILE A 111 5.03 31.51 -6.81
CA ILE A 111 5.84 30.52 -7.54
C ILE A 111 7.27 31.00 -7.72
N ASP A 112 8.21 30.09 -7.97
CA ASP A 112 9.58 30.47 -8.38
C ASP A 112 9.66 30.68 -9.90
N TRP A 113 9.50 31.89 -10.35
CA TRP A 113 9.55 32.28 -11.77
C TRP A 113 10.81 31.87 -12.54
N ASN A 114 11.87 31.45 -11.84
CA ASN A 114 13.12 31.01 -12.46
C ASN A 114 13.23 29.49 -12.55
N HIS A 115 12.38 28.76 -11.82
CA HIS A 115 12.41 27.29 -11.70
C HIS A 115 11.00 26.65 -11.69
N ASP A 116 10.08 27.22 -12.45
CA ASP A 116 8.78 26.64 -12.72
C ASP A 116 8.74 26.08 -14.16
N PRO A 117 8.93 24.77 -14.36
CA PRO A 117 8.92 24.15 -15.68
C PRO A 117 7.60 24.34 -16.41
N VAL A 118 7.68 24.51 -17.72
CA VAL A 118 6.53 24.71 -18.60
C VAL A 118 6.60 23.75 -19.78
N GLY A 119 5.54 22.98 -19.99
CA GLY A 119 5.32 22.18 -21.19
C GLY A 119 4.44 22.93 -22.18
N SER A 120 4.93 23.15 -23.40
CA SER A 120 4.15 23.69 -24.49
C SER A 120 3.76 22.59 -25.47
N TYR A 121 2.49 22.25 -25.50
CA TYR A 121 1.89 21.12 -26.24
C TYR A 121 1.17 21.64 -27.49
N VAL A 122 1.31 20.96 -28.63
CA VAL A 122 0.55 21.25 -29.85
C VAL A 122 -0.01 19.97 -30.45
N ARG A 123 -1.33 19.97 -30.74
CA ARG A 123 -2.04 18.90 -31.45
C ARG A 123 -2.74 19.47 -32.66
N GLU A 124 -2.38 19.00 -33.85
CA GLU A 124 -3.11 19.29 -35.06
C GLU A 124 -4.08 18.13 -35.37
N PHE A 125 -5.32 18.47 -35.74
CA PHE A 125 -6.35 17.47 -35.99
C PHE A 125 -7.46 17.97 -36.90
N ASP A 126 -8.13 17.05 -37.56
CA ASP A 126 -9.40 17.27 -38.23
C ASP A 126 -10.53 16.78 -37.32
N LEU A 127 -11.67 17.45 -37.37
CA LEU A 127 -12.84 17.05 -36.62
C LEU A 127 -13.49 15.81 -37.27
N GLU A 128 -13.85 14.81 -36.43
CA GLU A 128 -14.56 13.65 -36.93
C GLU A 128 -15.94 14.04 -37.50
N PRO A 129 -16.40 13.37 -38.58
CA PRO A 129 -17.63 13.76 -39.27
C PRO A 129 -18.87 13.85 -38.37
N ALA A 130 -18.94 13.02 -37.33
CA ALA A 130 -20.07 13.02 -36.41
C ALA A 130 -20.15 14.27 -35.51
N LEU A 131 -19.02 14.98 -35.33
CA LEU A 131 -18.93 16.18 -34.51
C LEU A 131 -19.17 17.47 -35.33
N VAL A 132 -19.07 17.40 -36.68
CA VAL A 132 -19.18 18.57 -37.56
C VAL A 132 -20.55 19.23 -37.41
N GLY A 133 -20.54 20.56 -37.21
CA GLY A 133 -21.75 21.39 -37.10
C GLY A 133 -22.52 21.29 -35.80
N LYS A 134 -21.96 20.59 -34.82
CA LYS A 134 -22.48 20.52 -33.43
C LYS A 134 -21.75 21.48 -32.50
N ARG A 135 -22.27 21.73 -31.34
CA ARG A 135 -21.55 22.37 -30.24
C ARG A 135 -20.47 21.39 -29.76
N VAL A 136 -19.22 21.81 -29.71
CA VAL A 136 -18.09 20.95 -29.35
C VAL A 136 -17.39 21.52 -28.14
N ALA A 137 -17.13 20.68 -27.16
CA ALA A 137 -16.29 20.96 -26.01
C ALA A 137 -15.06 20.04 -26.00
N ILE A 138 -14.01 20.49 -25.28
CA ILE A 138 -12.83 19.68 -24.96
C ILE A 138 -12.81 19.36 -23.47
N SER A 139 -12.39 18.16 -23.12
CA SER A 139 -12.17 17.75 -21.73
C SER A 139 -10.74 17.31 -21.52
N PHE A 140 -10.09 17.90 -20.52
CA PHE A 140 -8.82 17.46 -19.95
C PHE A 140 -9.13 16.75 -18.65
N GLN A 141 -9.01 15.42 -18.62
CA GLN A 141 -9.40 14.60 -17.46
C GLN A 141 -8.44 14.70 -16.27
N GLY A 142 -7.21 15.17 -16.52
CA GLY A 142 -6.21 15.47 -15.51
C GLY A 142 -5.01 16.15 -16.10
N ALA A 143 -4.64 17.29 -15.53
CA ALA A 143 -3.51 18.10 -15.97
C ALA A 143 -2.76 18.66 -14.75
N GLU A 144 -1.52 18.33 -14.59
CA GLU A 144 -0.68 18.74 -13.46
C GLU A 144 0.33 19.80 -13.92
N GLN A 145 0.17 21.06 -13.54
CA GLN A 145 -0.82 21.56 -12.63
C GLN A 145 -1.76 22.58 -13.32
N ALA A 146 -1.30 23.77 -13.66
CA ALA A 146 -2.11 24.80 -14.28
C ALA A 146 -2.05 24.75 -15.81
N ILE A 147 -3.20 24.87 -16.47
CA ILE A 147 -3.29 24.82 -17.93
C ILE A 147 -3.84 26.12 -18.53
N TYR A 148 -3.21 26.55 -19.62
CA TYR A 148 -3.73 27.55 -20.53
C TYR A 148 -4.01 26.90 -21.88
N VAL A 149 -5.17 27.18 -22.47
CA VAL A 149 -5.66 26.51 -23.68
C VAL A 149 -5.93 27.53 -24.78
N TRP A 150 -5.44 27.27 -26.01
CA TRP A 150 -5.75 28.05 -27.22
C TRP A 150 -6.19 27.09 -28.33
N LEU A 151 -7.14 27.55 -29.14
CA LEU A 151 -7.55 26.85 -30.36
C LEU A 151 -7.49 27.84 -31.53
N ASN A 152 -6.78 27.45 -32.59
CA ASN A 152 -6.65 28.25 -33.82
C ASN A 152 -6.20 29.70 -33.53
N GLY A 153 -5.25 29.91 -32.61
CA GLY A 153 -4.73 31.22 -32.22
C GLY A 153 -5.57 31.99 -31.20
N VAL A 154 -6.75 31.49 -30.84
CA VAL A 154 -7.65 32.17 -29.90
C VAL A 154 -7.53 31.54 -28.50
N PHE A 155 -7.39 32.38 -27.47
CA PHE A 155 -7.40 31.95 -26.08
C PHE A 155 -8.77 31.39 -25.71
N ILE A 156 -8.80 30.14 -25.24
CA ILE A 156 -10.01 29.41 -24.83
C ILE A 156 -10.23 29.54 -23.32
N GLY A 157 -9.22 29.16 -22.50
CA GLY A 157 -9.41 29.22 -21.05
C GLY A 157 -8.19 28.82 -20.24
N TYR A 158 -8.40 28.86 -18.92
CA TYR A 158 -7.41 28.54 -17.87
C TYR A 158 -8.06 27.72 -16.78
N ALA A 159 -7.33 26.76 -16.21
CA ALA A 159 -7.75 26.00 -15.03
C ALA A 159 -6.55 25.57 -14.18
N GLU A 160 -6.79 25.50 -12.88
CA GLU A 160 -6.00 24.79 -11.89
C GLU A 160 -6.88 23.65 -11.32
N ASP A 161 -6.42 22.75 -10.59
CA ASP A 161 -6.97 21.48 -10.10
C ASP A 161 -6.53 20.30 -10.98
N THR A 162 -5.54 19.63 -10.47
CA THR A 162 -4.86 18.54 -11.17
C THR A 162 -5.77 17.35 -11.48
N PHE A 163 -6.74 17.03 -10.59
CA PHE A 163 -7.35 15.68 -10.54
C PHE A 163 -8.83 15.65 -10.94
N THR A 164 -9.49 16.79 -11.14
CA THR A 164 -10.84 16.83 -11.70
C THR A 164 -10.83 17.33 -13.14
N PRO A 165 -11.81 16.95 -13.98
CA PRO A 165 -11.85 17.38 -15.37
C PRO A 165 -11.93 18.89 -15.53
N SER A 166 -11.20 19.41 -16.50
CA SER A 166 -11.28 20.80 -16.96
C SER A 166 -11.85 20.83 -18.37
N ASP A 167 -13.10 21.25 -18.48
CA ASP A 167 -13.84 21.31 -19.74
C ASP A 167 -13.95 22.73 -20.28
N PHE A 168 -13.82 22.88 -21.60
CA PHE A 168 -13.93 24.18 -22.26
C PHE A 168 -14.77 24.09 -23.52
N ASP A 169 -15.59 25.12 -23.79
CA ASP A 169 -16.36 25.26 -25.02
C ASP A 169 -15.49 25.73 -26.18
N LEU A 170 -15.47 24.93 -27.25
CA LEU A 170 -14.72 25.22 -28.47
C LEU A 170 -15.61 25.67 -29.65
N THR A 171 -16.92 25.69 -29.47
CA THR A 171 -17.91 25.82 -30.57
C THR A 171 -17.69 26.99 -31.49
N SER A 172 -17.25 28.14 -30.96
CA SER A 172 -17.02 29.34 -31.76
C SER A 172 -15.74 29.29 -32.60
N GLU A 173 -14.74 28.50 -32.18
CA GLU A 173 -13.39 28.54 -32.76
C GLU A 173 -13.02 27.28 -33.53
N ILE A 174 -13.78 26.15 -33.30
CA ILE A 174 -13.48 24.87 -33.92
C ILE A 174 -13.86 24.85 -35.41
N ARG A 175 -13.01 24.24 -36.21
CA ARG A 175 -13.18 24.09 -37.68
C ARG A 175 -13.34 22.63 -38.03
N GLU A 176 -13.93 22.35 -39.20
CA GLU A 176 -14.00 20.97 -39.70
C GLU A 176 -12.62 20.34 -39.91
N LYS A 177 -11.64 21.18 -40.39
CA LYS A 177 -10.29 20.72 -40.70
C LYS A 177 -9.22 21.71 -40.25
N ASN A 178 -8.02 21.14 -40.11
CA ASN A 178 -6.82 21.90 -39.79
C ASN A 178 -6.96 22.70 -38.49
N ASN A 179 -7.49 22.07 -37.45
CA ASN A 179 -7.50 22.66 -36.13
C ASN A 179 -6.10 22.55 -35.50
N ARG A 180 -5.69 23.60 -34.82
CA ARG A 180 -4.46 23.67 -34.06
C ARG A 180 -4.80 23.95 -32.59
N LEU A 181 -4.74 22.93 -31.75
CA LEU A 181 -4.90 23.04 -30.30
C LEU A 181 -3.52 23.23 -29.68
N CYS A 182 -3.38 24.28 -28.89
CA CYS A 182 -2.17 24.59 -28.14
C CYS A 182 -2.49 24.62 -26.63
N VAL A 183 -1.62 24.01 -25.83
CA VAL A 183 -1.77 23.95 -24.36
C VAL A 183 -0.44 24.27 -23.71
N GLU A 184 -0.41 25.21 -22.78
CA GLU A 184 0.70 25.33 -21.82
C GLU A 184 0.31 24.67 -20.53
N VAL A 185 1.22 23.83 -19.99
CA VAL A 185 1.08 23.22 -18.67
C VAL A 185 2.22 23.74 -17.80
N TYR A 186 1.87 24.46 -16.74
CA TYR A 186 2.81 24.95 -15.75
C TYR A 186 2.89 23.95 -14.61
N LYS A 187 4.11 23.57 -14.21
CA LYS A 187 4.34 22.60 -13.13
C LYS A 187 3.82 23.12 -11.78
N ARG A 188 3.81 24.45 -11.61
CA ARG A 188 3.37 25.08 -10.35
C ARG A 188 2.53 26.30 -10.62
N SER A 189 1.58 26.51 -9.70
CA SER A 189 0.77 27.72 -9.59
C SER A 189 0.47 27.95 -8.11
N SER A 190 -0.44 28.89 -7.79
CA SER A 190 -0.96 29.01 -6.42
C SER A 190 -1.50 27.70 -5.88
N ALA A 191 -2.05 26.84 -6.74
CA ALA A 191 -2.54 25.52 -6.39
C ALA A 191 -1.48 24.58 -5.79
N ALA A 192 -0.18 24.75 -6.15
CA ALA A 192 0.90 23.93 -5.57
C ALA A 192 1.04 24.05 -4.05
N TRP A 193 0.44 25.07 -3.45
CA TRP A 193 0.41 25.26 -2.00
C TRP A 193 -0.65 24.41 -1.27
N ILE A 194 -1.63 23.92 -2.03
CA ILE A 194 -2.74 23.09 -1.54
C ILE A 194 -2.84 21.76 -2.26
N GLU A 195 -1.85 21.44 -3.10
CA GLU A 195 -1.64 20.14 -3.73
C GLU A 195 -0.24 19.62 -3.34
N ASP A 196 0.00 19.54 -2.02
CA ASP A 196 1.28 19.17 -1.43
C ASP A 196 1.27 17.75 -0.85
N GLN A 197 0.62 16.82 -1.56
CA GLN A 197 0.51 15.44 -1.17
C GLN A 197 1.88 14.76 -1.03
N ASP A 198 1.96 13.76 -0.15
CA ASP A 198 3.10 12.85 -0.02
C ASP A 198 3.19 11.93 -1.24
N PHE A 199 3.82 12.42 -2.30
CA PHE A 199 3.98 11.66 -3.53
C PHE A 199 5.09 12.22 -4.44
N PHE A 200 5.39 11.50 -5.53
CA PHE A 200 6.27 12.01 -6.58
C PHE A 200 5.67 13.23 -7.27
N ARG A 201 6.48 14.26 -7.45
CA ARG A 201 6.12 15.54 -8.09
C ARG A 201 6.26 15.41 -9.61
N PHE A 202 5.14 15.32 -10.28
CA PHE A 202 5.06 15.26 -11.73
C PHE A 202 4.45 16.52 -12.33
N SER A 203 4.31 16.49 -13.66
CA SER A 203 3.62 17.52 -14.44
C SER A 203 3.20 16.97 -15.80
N GLY A 204 2.25 17.64 -16.44
CA GLY A 204 1.81 17.29 -17.78
C GLY A 204 0.35 16.86 -17.88
N LEU A 205 -0.05 16.46 -19.10
CA LEU A 205 -1.38 15.93 -19.40
C LEU A 205 -1.37 14.42 -19.17
N PHE A 206 -1.67 13.97 -17.93
CA PHE A 206 -1.44 12.59 -17.50
C PHE A 206 -2.69 11.71 -17.52
N ARG A 207 -3.87 12.30 -17.74
CA ARG A 207 -5.13 11.59 -18.03
C ARG A 207 -5.61 11.91 -19.43
N GLU A 208 -6.66 11.27 -19.90
CA GLU A 208 -7.19 11.41 -21.25
C GLU A 208 -7.54 12.86 -21.62
N VAL A 209 -7.38 13.17 -22.91
CA VAL A 209 -7.86 14.39 -23.54
C VAL A 209 -8.77 14.01 -24.72
N PHE A 210 -9.99 14.54 -24.75
CA PHE A 210 -10.94 14.26 -25.82
C PHE A 210 -11.86 15.44 -26.10
N LEU A 211 -12.36 15.44 -27.34
CA LEU A 211 -13.49 16.31 -27.75
C LEU A 211 -14.80 15.55 -27.55
N TYR A 212 -15.84 16.27 -27.21
CA TYR A 212 -17.18 15.74 -27.24
C TYR A 212 -18.18 16.75 -27.85
N ALA A 213 -19.13 16.21 -28.61
CA ALA A 213 -20.13 17.02 -29.28
C ALA A 213 -21.48 16.91 -28.59
N LYS A 214 -22.07 18.04 -28.24
CA LYS A 214 -23.38 18.12 -27.59
C LYS A 214 -24.50 18.02 -28.62
N PRO A 215 -25.49 17.11 -28.43
CA PRO A 215 -26.69 17.06 -29.24
C PRO A 215 -27.54 18.34 -29.21
N GLU A 216 -28.58 18.43 -30.06
CA GLU A 216 -29.48 19.59 -30.11
C GLU A 216 -30.18 19.92 -28.78
N ALA A 217 -30.48 18.88 -28.01
CA ALA A 217 -30.86 18.98 -26.59
C ALA A 217 -29.96 18.03 -25.82
N HIS A 218 -29.15 18.55 -24.94
CA HIS A 218 -28.10 17.82 -24.26
C HIS A 218 -28.27 17.82 -22.73
N VAL A 219 -28.13 16.64 -22.14
CA VAL A 219 -28.06 16.48 -20.68
C VAL A 219 -26.69 16.97 -20.22
N GLU A 220 -26.64 18.18 -19.71
CA GLU A 220 -25.40 18.78 -19.15
C GLU A 220 -25.02 18.12 -17.83
N ASP A 221 -26.00 17.68 -17.03
CA ASP A 221 -25.79 17.05 -15.75
C ASP A 221 -26.94 16.12 -15.37
N LEU A 222 -26.58 14.97 -14.82
CA LEU A 222 -27.50 13.97 -14.30
C LEU A 222 -27.23 13.76 -12.80
N TRP A 223 -28.28 13.84 -12.00
CA TRP A 223 -28.25 13.37 -10.61
C TRP A 223 -29.32 12.33 -10.36
N ALA A 224 -28.94 11.08 -10.19
CA ALA A 224 -29.79 9.95 -9.89
C ALA A 224 -29.66 9.56 -8.41
N LYS A 225 -30.61 9.94 -7.58
CA LYS A 225 -30.59 9.69 -6.13
C LYS A 225 -31.32 8.36 -5.84
N ALA A 226 -30.57 7.26 -5.83
CA ALA A 226 -31.08 5.93 -5.50
C ALA A 226 -30.88 5.63 -4.02
N GLY A 227 -31.95 5.46 -3.27
CA GLY A 227 -31.94 5.19 -1.83
C GLY A 227 -32.78 3.98 -1.43
N LEU A 228 -32.70 3.61 -0.15
CA LEU A 228 -33.52 2.57 0.48
C LEU A 228 -34.31 3.16 1.65
N LYS A 229 -35.56 2.70 1.82
CA LYS A 229 -36.30 2.94 3.05
C LYS A 229 -35.78 2.08 4.21
N GLU A 230 -36.27 2.34 5.41
CA GLU A 230 -35.88 1.61 6.64
C GLU A 230 -36.21 0.10 6.58
N ASP A 231 -37.15 -0.32 5.72
CA ASP A 231 -37.49 -1.73 5.48
C ASP A 231 -36.40 -2.50 4.72
N ASN A 232 -35.40 -1.79 4.14
CA ASN A 232 -34.33 -2.32 3.30
C ASN A 232 -34.79 -3.15 2.07
N GLU A 233 -36.06 -2.97 1.66
CA GLU A 233 -36.68 -3.65 0.52
C GLU A 233 -37.31 -2.66 -0.48
N THR A 234 -37.76 -1.51 0.02
CA THR A 234 -38.35 -0.46 -0.82
C THR A 234 -37.28 0.53 -1.25
N GLY A 235 -36.93 0.53 -2.54
CA GLY A 235 -36.07 1.54 -3.17
C GLY A 235 -36.80 2.87 -3.34
N THR A 236 -36.05 3.96 -3.28
CA THR A 236 -36.50 5.29 -3.70
C THR A 236 -35.59 5.77 -4.81
N LEU A 237 -36.17 6.39 -5.84
CA LEU A 237 -35.43 6.97 -6.94
C LEU A 237 -35.93 8.37 -7.23
N ASP A 238 -35.05 9.35 -7.14
CA ASP A 238 -35.26 10.71 -7.62
C ASP A 238 -34.27 10.99 -8.74
N VAL A 239 -34.67 11.68 -9.78
CA VAL A 239 -33.79 12.07 -10.90
C VAL A 239 -33.94 13.56 -11.15
N GLU A 240 -32.79 14.22 -11.21
CA GLU A 240 -32.68 15.63 -11.58
C GLU A 240 -31.75 15.75 -12.79
N LEU A 241 -32.17 16.48 -13.82
CA LEU A 241 -31.39 16.76 -15.00
C LEU A 241 -31.26 18.28 -15.23
N ARG A 242 -30.07 18.71 -15.55
CA ARG A 242 -29.83 20.01 -16.22
C ARG A 242 -29.70 19.74 -17.72
N LEU A 243 -30.56 20.33 -18.51
CA LEU A 243 -30.63 20.14 -19.97
C LEU A 243 -30.36 21.46 -20.68
N SER A 244 -29.38 21.51 -21.56
CA SER A 244 -29.17 22.63 -22.46
C SER A 244 -29.95 22.40 -23.79
N SER A 245 -30.75 23.36 -24.18
CA SER A 245 -31.47 23.29 -25.46
C SER A 245 -31.94 24.66 -25.92
N GLU A 246 -31.92 24.88 -27.24
CA GLU A 246 -32.59 26.01 -27.86
C GLU A 246 -34.12 25.82 -28.00
N LYS A 247 -34.57 24.58 -27.85
CA LYS A 247 -36.00 24.27 -27.88
C LYS A 247 -36.67 24.65 -26.57
N ALA A 248 -37.85 25.23 -26.69
CA ALA A 248 -38.69 25.50 -25.51
C ALA A 248 -39.09 24.17 -24.83
N PRO A 249 -39.31 24.14 -23.49
CA PRO A 249 -39.62 22.91 -22.73
C PRO A 249 -40.86 22.15 -23.24
N GLU A 250 -41.88 22.85 -23.73
CA GLU A 250 -43.08 22.24 -24.30
C GLU A 250 -42.81 21.44 -25.60
N ASN A 251 -41.66 21.65 -26.23
CA ASN A 251 -41.25 20.93 -27.42
C ASN A 251 -40.31 19.73 -27.14
N LEU A 252 -40.13 19.43 -25.87
CA LEU A 252 -39.32 18.30 -25.39
C LEU A 252 -40.13 17.32 -24.57
N ARG A 253 -39.74 16.07 -24.59
CA ARG A 253 -40.22 15.01 -23.72
C ARG A 253 -39.03 14.23 -23.19
N ILE A 254 -38.95 14.05 -21.88
CA ILE A 254 -37.90 13.28 -21.27
C ILE A 254 -38.50 12.09 -20.55
N PHE A 255 -38.04 10.91 -20.96
CA PHE A 255 -38.48 9.64 -20.39
C PHE A 255 -37.32 9.00 -19.64
N TRP A 256 -37.67 8.24 -18.62
CA TRP A 256 -36.79 7.38 -17.92
C TRP A 256 -37.31 5.95 -17.86
N SER A 257 -36.42 4.98 -17.78
CA SER A 257 -36.76 3.60 -17.43
C SER A 257 -35.65 2.98 -16.60
N LEU A 258 -36.02 2.13 -15.65
CA LEU A 258 -35.08 1.37 -14.81
C LEU A 258 -35.20 -0.11 -15.16
N GLN A 259 -34.04 -0.72 -15.38
CA GLN A 259 -33.95 -2.14 -15.74
C GLN A 259 -33.13 -2.89 -14.72
N GLU A 260 -33.56 -4.10 -14.39
CA GLU A 260 -32.75 -5.01 -13.59
C GLU A 260 -31.59 -5.55 -14.42
N THR A 261 -30.40 -5.58 -13.84
CA THR A 261 -29.22 -6.10 -14.51
C THR A 261 -28.71 -7.37 -13.82
N ASP A 262 -28.02 -8.20 -14.57
CA ASP A 262 -27.37 -9.40 -14.06
C ASP A 262 -25.90 -9.04 -13.67
N PRO A 263 -25.50 -9.22 -12.39
CA PRO A 263 -24.10 -9.03 -11.97
C PRO A 263 -23.08 -9.77 -12.84
N ALA A 264 -23.43 -10.90 -13.41
CA ALA A 264 -22.59 -11.63 -14.34
C ALA A 264 -22.24 -10.85 -15.62
N GLN A 265 -23.03 -9.83 -15.98
CA GLN A 265 -22.78 -9.03 -17.19
C GLN A 265 -21.73 -7.96 -17.01
N TRP A 266 -21.49 -7.48 -15.77
CA TRP A 266 -20.47 -6.46 -15.50
C TRP A 266 -19.31 -6.96 -14.67
N LYS A 267 -19.40 -8.13 -14.03
CA LYS A 267 -18.26 -8.69 -13.29
C LYS A 267 -17.13 -9.07 -14.22
N ARG A 268 -15.90 -8.72 -13.81
CA ARG A 268 -14.67 -9.06 -14.51
C ARG A 268 -14.48 -10.57 -14.65
N GLY A 269 -13.80 -10.99 -15.71
CA GLY A 269 -13.46 -12.40 -15.98
C GLY A 269 -14.47 -13.15 -16.83
N LEU A 270 -15.62 -12.54 -17.14
CA LEU A 270 -16.66 -13.17 -17.98
C LEU A 270 -16.61 -12.72 -19.45
N ALA A 271 -15.79 -11.71 -19.77
CA ALA A 271 -15.55 -11.27 -21.14
C ALA A 271 -14.05 -11.16 -21.40
N PRO A 272 -13.47 -11.97 -22.31
CA PRO A 272 -12.03 -11.96 -22.58
C PRO A 272 -11.50 -10.70 -23.27
N GLN A 273 -12.34 -9.77 -23.67
CA GLN A 273 -11.98 -8.60 -24.49
C GLN A 273 -12.29 -7.23 -23.87
N GLY A 274 -12.33 -7.13 -22.54
CA GLY A 274 -12.61 -5.88 -21.84
C GLY A 274 -14.07 -5.45 -21.99
N ARG A 275 -14.69 -5.00 -20.89
CA ARG A 275 -16.02 -4.40 -20.96
C ARG A 275 -15.91 -2.96 -21.38
N ASN A 276 -16.91 -2.52 -22.11
CA ASN A 276 -17.17 -1.10 -22.23
C ASN A 276 -18.05 -0.67 -21.05
N TYR A 277 -17.44 -0.07 -20.03
CA TYR A 277 -18.13 0.40 -18.84
C TYR A 277 -19.07 1.57 -19.14
N ALA A 278 -18.86 2.28 -20.24
CA ALA A 278 -19.71 3.36 -20.73
C ALA A 278 -21.02 2.86 -21.36
N ALA A 279 -21.06 1.57 -21.74
CA ALA A 279 -22.24 1.01 -22.42
C ALA A 279 -23.41 0.75 -21.47
N GLY A 280 -24.61 0.94 -21.98
CA GLY A 280 -25.83 0.48 -21.34
C GLY A 280 -26.01 -1.04 -21.44
N PHE A 281 -26.86 -1.60 -20.59
CA PHE A 281 -27.25 -3.00 -20.61
C PHE A 281 -28.72 -3.16 -20.97
N ALA A 282 -29.05 -4.15 -21.77
CA ALA A 282 -30.43 -4.58 -21.97
C ALA A 282 -30.82 -5.50 -20.80
N GLY A 283 -31.83 -5.09 -20.04
CA GLY A 283 -32.36 -5.85 -18.90
C GLY A 283 -33.88 -5.85 -18.89
N LYS A 284 -34.46 -6.54 -17.90
CA LYS A 284 -35.90 -6.51 -17.69
C LYS A 284 -36.28 -5.16 -17.09
N GLU A 285 -37.13 -4.40 -17.77
CA GLU A 285 -37.72 -3.17 -17.24
C GLU A 285 -38.57 -3.47 -16.02
N ILE A 286 -38.33 -2.74 -14.92
CA ILE A 286 -39.12 -2.84 -13.68
C ILE A 286 -40.02 -1.66 -13.48
N CYS A 287 -39.63 -0.48 -13.95
CA CYS A 287 -40.49 0.70 -13.95
C CYS A 287 -40.01 1.73 -14.98
N SER A 288 -40.88 2.62 -15.39
CA SER A 288 -40.59 3.71 -16.30
C SER A 288 -41.57 4.88 -16.10
N GLY A 289 -41.22 6.05 -16.63
CA GLY A 289 -42.04 7.24 -16.54
C GLY A 289 -41.45 8.41 -17.31
N ALA A 290 -41.96 9.61 -17.02
CA ALA A 290 -41.48 10.84 -17.63
C ALA A 290 -40.97 11.81 -16.55
N LEU A 291 -40.01 12.63 -16.89
CA LEU A 291 -39.61 13.79 -16.08
C LEU A 291 -40.50 14.97 -16.45
N HIS A 292 -40.72 15.85 -15.48
CA HIS A 292 -41.45 17.10 -15.65
C HIS A 292 -40.53 18.31 -15.62
N TYR A 293 -40.85 19.32 -16.37
CA TYR A 293 -40.10 20.58 -16.35
C TYR A 293 -40.34 21.30 -15.01
N ALA A 294 -39.23 21.62 -14.34
CA ALA A 294 -39.21 22.23 -12.99
C ALA A 294 -38.76 23.70 -13.00
N GLY A 295 -38.36 24.23 -14.15
CA GLY A 295 -37.94 25.64 -14.28
C GLY A 295 -36.73 25.84 -15.18
N GLY A 296 -36.35 27.07 -15.44
CA GLY A 296 -35.12 27.43 -16.09
C GLY A 296 -34.17 28.06 -15.09
N THR A 297 -32.89 27.69 -15.15
CA THR A 297 -31.82 28.34 -14.38
C THR A 297 -31.01 29.23 -15.32
N SER A 298 -31.00 30.53 -15.07
CA SER A 298 -29.99 31.42 -15.66
C SER A 298 -28.89 31.60 -14.62
N GLY A 299 -27.79 30.86 -14.76
CA GLY A 299 -26.59 31.14 -13.98
C GLY A 299 -25.88 29.97 -13.34
N CYS A 300 -24.62 30.14 -13.33
CA CYS A 300 -23.56 29.34 -12.71
C CYS A 300 -23.82 28.97 -11.23
N PHE A 301 -23.67 27.71 -10.85
CA PHE A 301 -23.60 27.30 -9.45
C PHE A 301 -22.21 27.52 -8.88
N THR A 302 -21.89 28.76 -8.45
CA THR A 302 -20.81 28.98 -7.51
C THR A 302 -21.40 29.29 -6.16
N GLY A 303 -20.91 28.67 -5.10
CA GLY A 303 -21.41 28.72 -3.73
C GLY A 303 -21.32 30.07 -3.00
N SER A 304 -21.31 31.20 -3.72
CA SER A 304 -21.43 32.53 -3.14
C SER A 304 -22.43 33.38 -3.91
N GLU A 305 -23.52 33.77 -3.29
CA GLU A 305 -24.54 34.67 -3.87
C GLU A 305 -24.04 36.11 -4.11
N GLU A 306 -22.81 36.47 -3.76
CA GLU A 306 -22.29 37.85 -3.87
C GLU A 306 -20.92 37.85 -4.57
N LYS A 307 -20.94 38.09 -5.80
CA LYS A 307 -19.92 38.58 -6.78
C LYS A 307 -19.84 37.70 -8.01
N LYS A 308 -20.67 38.04 -8.99
CA LYS A 308 -20.53 37.50 -10.37
C LYS A 308 -19.23 38.04 -10.97
N PRO A 309 -18.26 37.17 -11.38
CA PRO A 309 -17.38 37.61 -12.43
C PRO A 309 -18.20 37.77 -13.71
N ALA A 310 -17.98 38.82 -14.43
CA ALA A 310 -18.71 39.12 -15.64
C ALA A 310 -18.54 37.99 -16.65
N LEU A 311 -19.64 37.29 -16.94
CA LEU A 311 -19.71 36.28 -17.99
C LEU A 311 -19.36 36.96 -19.33
N ALA A 312 -18.29 36.46 -19.97
CA ALA A 312 -18.00 36.78 -21.33
C ALA A 312 -19.00 36.05 -22.24
N ASN A 313 -19.73 36.82 -23.00
CA ASN A 313 -20.61 36.55 -24.14
C ASN A 313 -20.48 35.13 -24.76
N GLY A 314 -21.58 34.38 -24.81
CA GLY A 314 -21.74 33.31 -25.79
C GLY A 314 -22.67 32.14 -25.47
N GLU A 315 -23.26 32.02 -24.31
CA GLU A 315 -24.27 30.95 -24.10
C GLU A 315 -25.62 31.35 -24.68
N SER A 316 -25.91 30.91 -25.88
CA SER A 316 -27.24 30.94 -26.48
C SER A 316 -27.93 29.61 -26.23
N GLY A 317 -28.48 29.42 -25.04
CA GLY A 317 -29.34 28.29 -24.69
C GLY A 317 -29.74 28.40 -23.22
N SER A 318 -31.03 28.30 -22.94
CA SER A 318 -31.51 28.27 -21.56
C SER A 318 -31.29 26.88 -20.96
N VAL A 319 -30.54 26.79 -19.84
CA VAL A 319 -30.45 25.57 -19.07
C VAL A 319 -31.82 25.32 -18.40
N GLN A 320 -32.41 24.18 -18.70
CA GLN A 320 -33.69 23.74 -18.21
C GLN A 320 -33.51 22.68 -17.12
N LEU A 321 -34.26 22.85 -16.03
CA LEU A 321 -34.29 21.86 -14.96
C LEU A 321 -35.49 20.92 -15.14
N TRP A 322 -35.19 19.62 -15.16
CA TRP A 322 -36.19 18.54 -15.26
C TRP A 322 -36.07 17.60 -14.08
N ARG A 323 -37.20 17.17 -13.54
CA ARG A 323 -37.24 16.33 -12.32
C ARG A 323 -38.22 15.20 -12.38
N MET A 324 -37.93 14.17 -11.65
CA MET A 324 -38.80 13.13 -11.21
C MET A 324 -38.55 12.92 -9.72
N ASP A 325 -39.59 13.05 -8.92
CA ASP A 325 -39.48 12.96 -7.46
C ASP A 325 -40.25 11.77 -6.90
N GLY A 326 -39.70 11.11 -5.89
CA GLY A 326 -40.39 10.22 -4.98
C GLY A 326 -40.86 8.89 -5.58
N THR A 327 -40.29 8.38 -6.67
CA THR A 327 -40.63 7.06 -7.18
C THR A 327 -40.23 5.98 -6.20
N GLN A 328 -41.19 5.19 -5.71
CA GLN A 328 -40.93 4.05 -4.85
C GLN A 328 -40.97 2.76 -5.68
N ILE A 329 -39.98 1.91 -5.46
CA ILE A 329 -39.78 0.66 -6.21
C ILE A 329 -39.73 -0.48 -5.18
N ALA A 330 -40.74 -1.38 -5.25
CA ALA A 330 -40.83 -2.48 -4.31
C ALA A 330 -39.81 -3.59 -4.62
N GLN A 331 -39.29 -4.21 -3.57
CA GLN A 331 -38.40 -5.39 -3.63
C GLN A 331 -37.12 -5.20 -4.47
N VAL A 332 -36.46 -4.06 -4.31
CA VAL A 332 -35.14 -3.86 -4.91
C VAL A 332 -34.09 -4.69 -4.19
N ARG A 333 -33.11 -5.20 -4.94
CA ARG A 333 -31.90 -5.77 -4.36
C ARG A 333 -30.93 -4.63 -4.03
N LYS A 334 -30.46 -4.63 -2.80
CA LYS A 334 -29.58 -3.56 -2.29
C LYS A 334 -28.15 -3.69 -2.80
N TRP A 335 -27.47 -2.56 -2.96
CA TRP A 335 -26.04 -2.49 -3.17
C TRP A 335 -25.31 -2.57 -1.83
N GLN A 336 -24.29 -3.45 -1.73
CA GLN A 336 -23.43 -3.59 -0.55
C GLN A 336 -22.16 -4.39 -0.89
N PRO A 337 -21.08 -4.32 -0.07
CA PRO A 337 -19.94 -5.21 -0.19
C PRO A 337 -20.33 -6.69 -0.25
N GLY A 338 -19.69 -7.44 -1.14
CA GLY A 338 -20.00 -8.85 -1.37
C GLY A 338 -21.30 -9.14 -2.18
N ALA A 339 -22.20 -8.17 -2.32
CA ALA A 339 -23.43 -8.27 -3.12
C ALA A 339 -23.76 -6.93 -3.81
N PRO A 340 -22.90 -6.43 -4.70
CA PRO A 340 -23.05 -5.11 -5.34
C PRO A 340 -24.10 -5.16 -6.46
N GLN A 341 -25.36 -5.03 -6.13
CA GLN A 341 -26.41 -5.01 -7.13
C GLN A 341 -26.57 -3.61 -7.74
N LEU A 342 -26.43 -3.52 -9.05
CA LEU A 342 -26.67 -2.32 -9.84
C LEU A 342 -27.90 -2.51 -10.73
N TYR A 343 -28.52 -1.40 -11.10
CA TYR A 343 -29.64 -1.30 -12.04
C TYR A 343 -29.25 -0.36 -13.16
N GLN A 344 -29.74 -0.61 -14.38
CA GLN A 344 -29.54 0.26 -15.51
C GLN A 344 -30.66 1.29 -15.58
N LEU A 345 -30.35 2.54 -15.34
CA LEU A 345 -31.19 3.70 -15.61
C LEU A 345 -30.96 4.15 -17.05
N TRP A 346 -32.04 4.38 -17.77
CA TRP A 346 -32.03 5.00 -19.09
C TRP A 346 -32.73 6.34 -19.03
N ILE A 347 -32.11 7.38 -19.51
CA ILE A 347 -32.74 8.68 -19.81
C ILE A 347 -32.84 8.84 -21.32
N ARG A 348 -34.00 9.26 -21.83
CA ARG A 348 -34.25 9.48 -23.23
C ARG A 348 -34.82 10.86 -23.45
N VAL A 349 -34.08 11.69 -24.15
CA VAL A 349 -34.54 13.04 -24.54
C VAL A 349 -35.14 12.97 -25.94
N GLN A 350 -36.38 13.36 -26.10
CA GLN A 350 -37.13 13.32 -27.35
C GLN A 350 -37.68 14.70 -27.68
N SER A 351 -37.81 14.99 -28.98
CA SER A 351 -38.61 16.11 -29.48
C SER A 351 -40.12 15.80 -29.34
N ALA A 352 -40.97 16.84 -29.47
CA ALA A 352 -42.41 16.69 -29.31
C ALA A 352 -43.05 15.71 -30.31
N ASP A 353 -42.47 15.52 -31.49
CA ASP A 353 -42.86 14.56 -32.51
C ASP A 353 -42.34 13.13 -32.25
N GLY A 354 -41.59 12.91 -31.17
CA GLY A 354 -41.12 11.59 -30.75
C GLY A 354 -39.75 11.17 -31.33
N ARG A 355 -39.04 12.07 -32.05
CA ARG A 355 -37.67 11.79 -32.51
C ARG A 355 -36.69 11.77 -31.29
N LEU A 356 -35.93 10.71 -31.14
CA LEU A 356 -34.88 10.64 -30.12
C LEU A 356 -33.79 11.67 -30.44
N LEU A 357 -33.38 12.46 -29.47
CA LEU A 357 -32.35 13.48 -29.58
C LEU A 357 -31.07 13.03 -28.85
N GLU A 358 -31.25 12.38 -27.69
CA GLU A 358 -30.15 11.87 -26.86
C GLU A 358 -30.64 10.74 -25.97
N THR A 359 -29.76 9.81 -25.70
CA THR A 359 -29.97 8.77 -24.67
C THR A 359 -28.78 8.67 -23.76
N VAL A 360 -29.03 8.58 -22.44
CA VAL A 360 -28.04 8.48 -21.40
C VAL A 360 -28.30 7.21 -20.59
N PRO A 361 -27.46 6.17 -20.74
CA PRO A 361 -27.43 5.03 -19.82
C PRO A 361 -26.64 5.38 -18.58
N TYR A 362 -27.15 5.06 -17.38
CA TYR A 362 -26.40 5.19 -16.13
C TYR A 362 -26.71 4.03 -15.19
N ARG A 363 -25.74 3.60 -14.37
CA ARG A 363 -25.92 2.52 -13.41
C ARG A 363 -26.13 3.09 -12.02
N VAL A 364 -27.19 2.64 -11.37
CA VAL A 364 -27.55 3.08 -10.01
C VAL A 364 -27.64 1.90 -9.06
N GLY A 365 -27.23 2.13 -7.79
CA GLY A 365 -27.32 1.14 -6.73
C GLY A 365 -28.17 1.64 -5.57
N PHE A 366 -29.12 0.83 -5.11
CA PHE A 366 -29.99 1.19 -4.00
C PHE A 366 -29.32 0.87 -2.69
N ARG A 367 -29.05 1.89 -1.87
CA ARG A 367 -28.46 1.75 -0.54
C ARG A 367 -28.94 2.84 0.40
N ARG A 368 -28.77 2.59 1.72
CA ARG A 368 -28.96 3.57 2.77
C ARG A 368 -27.72 3.57 3.67
N PHE A 369 -27.09 4.73 3.83
CA PHE A 369 -25.96 4.92 4.70
C PHE A 369 -26.30 5.99 5.76
N GLU A 370 -26.09 5.67 7.02
CA GLU A 370 -26.49 6.54 8.12
C GLU A 370 -25.62 6.33 9.36
N ILE A 371 -25.50 7.35 10.20
CA ILE A 371 -24.94 7.22 11.55
C ILE A 371 -26.11 7.10 12.52
N LYS A 372 -26.14 6.02 13.29
CA LYS A 372 -27.13 5.78 14.34
C LYS A 372 -26.45 5.26 15.60
N ASP A 373 -26.74 5.87 16.76
CA ASP A 373 -26.15 5.47 18.04
C ASP A 373 -24.61 5.42 18.00
N ARG A 374 -23.97 6.35 17.28
CA ARG A 374 -22.51 6.44 17.08
C ARG A 374 -21.90 5.27 16.30
N VAL A 375 -22.69 4.66 15.43
CA VAL A 375 -22.26 3.58 14.53
C VAL A 375 -22.68 3.92 13.10
N MET A 376 -21.78 3.78 12.15
CA MET A 376 -22.08 3.88 10.73
C MET A 376 -22.75 2.59 10.27
N LEU A 377 -23.96 2.73 9.71
CA LEU A 377 -24.76 1.61 9.23
C LEU A 377 -24.92 1.68 7.71
N LEU A 378 -24.60 0.61 7.02
CA LEU A 378 -24.94 0.42 5.62
C LEU A 378 -26.13 -0.55 5.53
N ASN A 379 -27.25 -0.08 4.98
CA ASN A 379 -28.51 -0.86 4.90
C ASN A 379 -28.97 -1.41 6.26
N GLY A 380 -28.76 -0.65 7.32
CA GLY A 380 -29.14 -1.00 8.68
C GLY A 380 -28.18 -1.94 9.41
N GLU A 381 -27.12 -2.40 8.77
CA GLU A 381 -26.07 -3.25 9.37
C GLU A 381 -24.80 -2.45 9.63
N ARG A 382 -24.11 -2.76 10.75
CA ARG A 382 -22.84 -2.14 11.10
C ARG A 382 -21.81 -2.36 9.98
N LEU A 383 -21.26 -1.30 9.43
CA LEU A 383 -20.18 -1.39 8.45
C LEU A 383 -18.85 -1.64 9.15
N ILE A 384 -18.09 -2.63 8.69
CA ILE A 384 -16.69 -2.83 9.05
C ILE A 384 -15.82 -2.43 7.86
N ILE A 385 -14.89 -1.53 8.11
CA ILE A 385 -13.98 -0.99 7.10
C ILE A 385 -12.70 -1.82 7.10
N ASN A 386 -12.54 -2.64 6.07
CA ASN A 386 -11.33 -3.37 5.73
C ASN A 386 -10.68 -2.62 4.56
N GLY A 387 -10.13 -1.44 4.85
CA GLY A 387 -9.76 -0.47 3.84
C GLY A 387 -8.27 -0.39 3.54
N VAL A 388 -7.97 0.23 2.41
CA VAL A 388 -6.62 0.68 2.03
C VAL A 388 -6.68 2.10 1.48
N ASN A 389 -5.61 2.85 1.65
CA ASN A 389 -5.35 4.10 0.94
C ASN A 389 -4.78 3.77 -0.43
N ARG A 390 -5.23 4.42 -1.50
CA ARG A 390 -4.76 4.12 -2.85
C ARG A 390 -4.36 5.38 -3.60
N HIS A 391 -3.07 5.48 -3.92
CA HIS A 391 -2.60 6.36 -4.97
C HIS A 391 -2.80 5.71 -6.36
N GLU A 392 -3.13 6.50 -7.37
CA GLU A 392 -2.99 6.07 -8.75
C GLU A 392 -1.50 5.90 -9.05
N TRP A 393 -1.04 4.66 -9.28
CA TRP A 393 0.38 4.38 -9.45
C TRP A 393 0.67 3.32 -10.51
N ASN A 394 1.73 3.56 -11.28
CA ASN A 394 2.36 2.60 -12.19
C ASN A 394 3.87 2.82 -12.18
N ALA A 395 4.66 1.79 -11.94
CA ALA A 395 6.11 1.87 -11.78
C ALA A 395 6.88 2.42 -13.01
N ARG A 396 6.25 2.55 -14.17
CA ARG A 396 6.87 3.13 -15.38
C ARG A 396 6.26 4.44 -15.84
N ARG A 397 5.01 4.71 -15.43
CA ARG A 397 4.22 5.82 -15.93
C ARG A 397 3.78 6.82 -14.85
N GLY A 398 4.21 6.59 -13.60
CA GLY A 398 3.75 7.39 -12.47
C GLY A 398 2.24 7.30 -12.27
N ARG A 399 1.53 8.42 -12.15
CA ARG A 399 0.07 8.48 -11.97
C ARG A 399 -0.75 8.29 -13.25
N ALA A 400 -0.11 8.15 -14.42
CA ALA A 400 -0.79 7.85 -15.67
C ALA A 400 -1.19 6.36 -15.76
N VAL A 401 -2.13 5.94 -14.91
CA VAL A 401 -2.60 4.55 -14.82
C VAL A 401 -3.53 4.19 -15.96
N THR A 402 -3.57 2.91 -16.32
CA THR A 402 -4.43 2.37 -17.36
C THR A 402 -5.61 1.60 -16.75
N ARG A 403 -6.58 1.23 -17.61
CA ARG A 403 -7.67 0.33 -17.24
C ARG A 403 -7.16 -0.97 -16.62
N GLU A 404 -6.15 -1.57 -17.23
CA GLU A 404 -5.58 -2.85 -16.80
C GLU A 404 -5.00 -2.73 -15.37
N ASN A 405 -4.36 -1.61 -15.04
CA ASN A 405 -3.86 -1.36 -13.69
C ASN A 405 -5.00 -1.29 -12.66
N MET A 406 -6.07 -0.54 -12.98
CA MET A 406 -7.23 -0.43 -12.09
C MET A 406 -7.97 -1.76 -11.92
N GLU A 407 -8.10 -2.55 -13.00
CA GLU A 407 -8.71 -3.88 -12.94
C GLU A 407 -7.87 -4.86 -12.12
N GLU A 408 -6.54 -4.80 -12.21
CA GLU A 408 -5.62 -5.58 -11.39
C GLU A 408 -5.73 -5.22 -9.90
N ASP A 409 -5.84 -3.92 -9.59
CA ASP A 409 -6.05 -3.43 -8.22
C ASP A 409 -7.35 -4.02 -7.62
N ILE A 410 -8.46 -4.01 -8.37
CA ILE A 410 -9.74 -4.61 -7.94
C ILE A 410 -9.61 -6.12 -7.68
N ASP A 411 -8.85 -6.85 -8.51
CA ASP A 411 -8.63 -8.29 -8.30
C ASP A 411 -7.84 -8.55 -7.02
N ILE A 412 -6.82 -7.72 -6.74
CA ILE A 412 -6.04 -7.80 -5.50
C ILE A 412 -6.94 -7.50 -4.29
N PHE A 413 -7.77 -6.46 -4.35
CA PHE A 413 -8.71 -6.13 -3.28
C PHE A 413 -9.65 -7.29 -2.98
N THR A 414 -10.29 -7.81 -4.01
CA THR A 414 -11.31 -8.88 -3.88
C THR A 414 -10.73 -10.16 -3.25
N ARG A 415 -9.54 -10.61 -3.70
CA ARG A 415 -8.94 -11.83 -3.17
C ARG A 415 -8.35 -11.70 -1.78
N ASN A 416 -8.12 -10.46 -1.31
CA ASN A 416 -7.55 -10.17 0.01
C ASN A 416 -8.56 -9.60 1.03
N ASN A 417 -9.87 -9.71 0.77
CA ASN A 417 -10.95 -9.25 1.65
C ASN A 417 -10.95 -7.73 1.91
N ILE A 418 -10.31 -6.94 1.04
CA ILE A 418 -10.36 -5.49 1.07
C ILE A 418 -11.71 -5.06 0.53
N ASN A 419 -12.50 -4.33 1.32
CA ASN A 419 -13.86 -3.91 0.99
C ASN A 419 -14.04 -2.39 0.91
N ALA A 420 -12.99 -1.64 1.16
CA ALA A 420 -13.04 -0.18 1.15
C ALA A 420 -11.73 0.43 0.63
N VAL A 421 -11.83 1.61 0.03
CA VAL A 421 -10.70 2.39 -0.47
C VAL A 421 -10.89 3.87 -0.15
N ARG A 422 -9.81 4.54 0.28
CA ARG A 422 -9.72 6.00 0.31
C ARG A 422 -8.90 6.45 -0.89
N THR A 423 -9.44 7.38 -1.68
CA THR A 423 -8.73 7.98 -2.81
C THR A 423 -7.76 9.02 -2.27
N CYS A 424 -6.58 8.58 -1.87
CA CYS A 424 -5.59 9.43 -1.22
C CYS A 424 -4.71 10.16 -2.25
N HIS A 425 -4.60 11.46 -2.23
CA HIS A 425 -5.44 12.44 -1.54
C HIS A 425 -6.06 13.36 -2.58
N TYR A 426 -6.80 12.76 -3.49
CA TYR A 426 -7.39 13.38 -4.69
C TYR A 426 -8.41 12.46 -5.37
N PRO A 427 -9.34 13.00 -6.18
CA PRO A 427 -10.26 12.18 -6.95
C PRO A 427 -9.54 11.34 -8.02
N ASP A 428 -9.83 10.04 -8.06
CA ASP A 428 -9.31 9.10 -9.05
C ASP A 428 -9.98 9.29 -10.43
N GLN A 429 -9.54 8.53 -11.45
CA GLN A 429 -10.22 8.51 -12.75
C GLN A 429 -11.63 7.93 -12.65
N SER A 430 -12.59 8.44 -13.43
CA SER A 430 -14.00 8.02 -13.38
C SER A 430 -14.21 6.51 -13.53
N LEU A 431 -13.37 5.82 -14.28
CA LEU A 431 -13.43 4.36 -14.40
C LEU A 431 -13.22 3.64 -13.06
N TRP A 432 -12.41 4.17 -12.15
CA TRP A 432 -12.18 3.58 -10.83
C TRP A 432 -13.47 3.50 -10.01
N TYR A 433 -14.27 4.56 -10.03
CA TYR A 433 -15.56 4.60 -9.33
C TYR A 433 -16.55 3.55 -9.87
N GLN A 434 -16.62 3.41 -11.20
CA GLN A 434 -17.44 2.37 -11.84
C GLN A 434 -16.99 0.96 -11.45
N LEU A 435 -15.68 0.71 -11.38
CA LEU A 435 -15.12 -0.56 -10.92
C LEU A 435 -15.46 -0.84 -9.45
N CYS A 436 -15.38 0.17 -8.58
CA CYS A 436 -15.78 0.04 -7.18
C CYS A 436 -17.29 -0.23 -7.03
N ASP A 437 -18.13 0.45 -7.79
CA ASP A 437 -19.57 0.17 -7.83
C ASP A 437 -19.88 -1.28 -8.20
N GLU A 438 -19.21 -1.79 -9.23
CA GLU A 438 -19.41 -3.14 -9.76
C GLU A 438 -18.91 -4.25 -8.85
N ASN A 439 -17.89 -3.96 -8.05
CA ASN A 439 -17.24 -4.95 -7.19
C ASN A 439 -17.58 -4.81 -5.71
N GLY A 440 -18.38 -3.79 -5.35
CA GLY A 440 -18.83 -3.58 -3.96
C GLY A 440 -17.71 -3.11 -3.05
N ILE A 441 -16.83 -2.25 -3.55
CA ILE A 441 -15.80 -1.60 -2.76
C ILE A 441 -16.33 -0.25 -2.29
N CYS A 442 -16.48 -0.07 -0.99
CA CYS A 442 -16.88 1.22 -0.40
C CYS A 442 -15.78 2.26 -0.61
N MET A 443 -16.17 3.50 -0.85
CA MET A 443 -15.22 4.57 -1.14
C MET A 443 -15.34 5.74 -0.17
N MET A 444 -14.20 6.22 0.28
CA MET A 444 -14.01 7.56 0.80
C MET A 444 -13.39 8.38 -0.33
N ASP A 445 -14.21 9.22 -0.95
CA ASP A 445 -13.80 10.08 -2.05
C ASP A 445 -13.26 11.38 -1.47
N GLU A 446 -12.00 11.71 -1.81
CA GLU A 446 -11.27 12.79 -1.17
C GLU A 446 -10.95 13.92 -2.11
N ALA A 447 -11.26 15.15 -1.68
CA ALA A 447 -10.94 16.35 -2.43
C ALA A 447 -9.43 16.55 -2.56
N ASN A 448 -9.00 17.08 -3.69
CA ASN A 448 -7.61 17.43 -3.96
C ASN A 448 -7.18 18.63 -3.10
N LEU A 449 -6.84 18.34 -1.85
CA LEU A 449 -6.39 19.33 -0.86
C LEU A 449 -5.41 18.69 0.11
N GLU A 450 -4.17 19.14 0.08
CA GLU A 450 -3.16 18.88 1.11
C GLU A 450 -2.21 20.06 1.22
N SER A 451 -1.83 20.44 2.44
CA SER A 451 -0.95 21.59 2.68
C SER A 451 -0.05 21.40 3.91
N HIS A 452 0.39 20.15 4.14
CA HIS A 452 1.12 19.74 5.34
C HIS A 452 2.32 20.66 5.62
N GLY A 453 3.16 20.92 4.63
CA GLY A 453 4.35 21.78 4.75
C GLY A 453 4.05 23.25 5.11
N SER A 454 2.80 23.73 4.99
CA SER A 454 2.44 25.10 5.34
C SER A 454 2.34 25.33 6.84
N TRP A 455 1.95 24.32 7.63
CA TRP A 455 1.68 24.44 9.05
C TRP A 455 2.48 23.49 9.95
N ALA A 456 2.99 22.37 9.42
CA ALA A 456 3.83 21.42 10.14
C ALA A 456 5.30 21.66 9.78
N LYS A 457 6.06 22.30 10.68
CA LYS A 457 7.46 22.66 10.46
C LYS A 457 8.35 21.96 11.47
N LEU A 458 9.02 20.88 11.06
CA LEU A 458 9.89 20.09 11.93
C LEU A 458 9.20 19.69 13.25
N ALA A 459 7.98 19.16 13.14
CA ALA A 459 7.10 18.79 14.26
C ALA A 459 6.60 19.96 15.12
N VAL A 460 6.76 21.20 14.67
CA VAL A 460 6.17 22.38 15.31
C VAL A 460 4.93 22.80 14.52
N VAL A 461 3.80 22.90 15.19
CA VAL A 461 2.54 23.38 14.60
C VAL A 461 2.59 24.90 14.48
N ASP A 462 2.48 25.41 13.25
CA ASP A 462 2.45 26.84 12.90
C ASP A 462 1.16 27.20 12.14
N PRO A 463 0.05 27.46 12.84
CA PRO A 463 -1.22 27.77 12.18
C PRO A 463 -1.21 29.08 11.36
N GLU A 464 -0.28 30.00 11.62
CA GLU A 464 -0.20 31.27 10.88
C GLU A 464 0.30 31.10 9.46
N GLY A 465 1.12 30.04 9.24
CA GLY A 465 1.60 29.66 7.91
C GLY A 465 0.57 28.92 7.06
N ASN A 466 -0.48 28.39 7.68
CA ASN A 466 -1.43 27.47 7.07
C ASN A 466 -2.21 28.07 5.87
N VAL A 467 -2.35 27.26 4.83
CA VAL A 467 -3.27 27.45 3.69
C VAL A 467 -4.11 26.18 3.53
N PRO A 468 -5.41 26.24 3.21
CA PRO A 468 -6.22 27.45 3.07
C PRO A 468 -6.50 28.17 4.41
N GLY A 469 -6.46 27.45 5.54
CA GLY A 469 -6.63 28.01 6.88
C GLY A 469 -7.86 28.90 7.02
N ASN A 470 -7.65 30.08 7.62
CA ASN A 470 -8.67 31.12 7.74
C ASN A 470 -8.48 32.25 6.70
N ARG A 471 -7.93 31.93 5.55
CA ARG A 471 -7.63 32.90 4.48
C ARG A 471 -8.79 32.98 3.48
N PRO A 472 -9.49 34.12 3.39
CA PRO A 472 -10.66 34.26 2.53
C PRO A 472 -10.34 34.22 1.02
N ASP A 473 -9.11 34.54 0.63
CA ASP A 473 -8.61 34.46 -0.76
C ASP A 473 -8.47 33.01 -1.27
N TRP A 474 -8.43 32.01 -0.37
CA TRP A 474 -8.36 30.59 -0.70
C TRP A 474 -9.70 29.85 -0.63
N GLU A 475 -10.73 30.44 0.03
CA GLU A 475 -11.99 29.74 0.28
C GLU A 475 -12.69 29.31 -1.02
N ALA A 476 -12.73 30.18 -2.02
CA ALA A 476 -13.44 29.89 -3.27
C ALA A 476 -12.80 28.74 -4.05
N CYS A 477 -11.48 28.63 -4.09
CA CYS A 477 -10.79 27.58 -4.83
C CYS A 477 -10.94 26.21 -4.15
N VAL A 478 -10.90 26.11 -2.81
CA VAL A 478 -11.08 24.83 -2.11
C VAL A 478 -12.54 24.36 -2.16
N VAL A 479 -13.52 25.28 -2.12
CA VAL A 479 -14.93 24.92 -2.33
C VAL A 479 -15.17 24.48 -3.78
N ASP A 480 -14.51 25.08 -4.78
CA ASP A 480 -14.60 24.63 -6.18
C ASP A 480 -14.07 23.20 -6.36
N ARG A 481 -12.99 22.80 -5.67
CA ARG A 481 -12.46 21.42 -5.64
C ARG A 481 -13.48 20.44 -5.08
N ALA A 482 -14.07 20.79 -3.93
CA ALA A 482 -15.14 20.01 -3.33
C ALA A 482 -16.36 19.87 -4.27
N ALA A 483 -16.73 20.96 -4.94
CA ALA A 483 -17.85 20.98 -5.89
C ALA A 483 -17.54 20.15 -7.14
N SER A 484 -16.33 20.28 -7.70
CA SER A 484 -15.91 19.54 -8.89
C SER A 484 -15.94 18.01 -8.64
N MET A 485 -15.44 17.57 -7.51
CA MET A 485 -15.50 16.16 -7.09
C MET A 485 -16.95 15.69 -6.95
N VAL A 486 -17.74 16.37 -6.13
CA VAL A 486 -19.15 15.93 -5.89
C VAL A 486 -19.99 15.95 -7.15
N GLU A 487 -19.89 16.99 -7.98
CA GLU A 487 -20.69 17.09 -9.21
C GLU A 487 -20.35 15.97 -10.19
N ARG A 488 -19.08 15.55 -10.28
CA ARG A 488 -18.65 14.42 -11.09
C ARG A 488 -19.14 13.09 -10.52
N ASP A 489 -18.96 12.85 -9.21
CA ASP A 489 -18.99 11.51 -8.62
C ASP A 489 -20.28 11.20 -7.83
N LYS A 490 -21.20 12.16 -7.68
CA LYS A 490 -22.41 12.08 -6.84
C LYS A 490 -23.33 10.89 -7.10
N ASN A 491 -23.23 10.25 -8.26
CA ASN A 491 -24.10 9.15 -8.65
C ASN A 491 -23.60 7.76 -8.25
N HIS A 492 -22.34 7.64 -7.82
CA HIS A 492 -21.73 6.36 -7.49
C HIS A 492 -22.20 5.82 -6.13
N PRO A 493 -22.85 4.64 -6.07
CA PRO A 493 -23.27 4.04 -4.81
C PRO A 493 -22.12 3.62 -3.91
N ALA A 494 -20.94 3.36 -4.46
CA ALA A 494 -19.75 2.99 -3.71
C ALA A 494 -19.28 4.10 -2.74
N ILE A 495 -19.48 5.37 -3.09
CA ILE A 495 -19.07 6.51 -2.24
C ILE A 495 -19.98 6.59 -1.02
N LEU A 496 -19.40 6.44 0.17
CA LEU A 496 -20.09 6.56 1.45
C LEU A 496 -19.67 7.83 2.21
N TRP A 497 -18.46 8.30 1.97
CA TRP A 497 -17.90 9.49 2.61
C TRP A 497 -17.41 10.50 1.57
N TRP A 498 -17.69 11.76 1.83
CA TRP A 498 -17.04 12.90 1.21
C TRP A 498 -15.93 13.39 2.15
N SER A 499 -14.68 13.32 1.74
CA SER A 499 -13.54 13.80 2.53
C SER A 499 -13.10 15.19 2.09
N CYS A 500 -12.82 16.05 3.05
CA CYS A 500 -12.43 17.43 2.77
C CYS A 500 -10.97 17.58 2.31
N GLY A 501 -10.20 16.50 2.29
CA GLY A 501 -8.78 16.52 1.97
C GLY A 501 -7.92 15.86 3.06
N ASN A 502 -6.64 16.11 3.00
CA ASN A 502 -5.61 15.53 3.86
C ASN A 502 -4.75 16.61 4.52
N GLU A 503 -4.21 16.35 5.67
CA GLU A 503 -3.11 17.01 6.39
C GLU A 503 -3.02 18.55 6.22
N SER A 504 -4.16 19.19 6.16
CA SER A 504 -4.29 20.65 6.21
C SER A 504 -4.86 21.08 7.55
N TYR A 505 -4.27 22.06 8.21
CA TYR A 505 -4.76 22.50 9.53
C TYR A 505 -6.16 23.09 9.41
N ALA A 506 -7.11 22.53 10.17
CA ALA A 506 -8.54 22.89 10.09
C ALA A 506 -8.78 24.38 10.29
N GLY A 507 -9.60 24.97 9.41
CA GLY A 507 -9.95 26.40 9.40
C GLY A 507 -11.25 26.66 8.64
N THR A 508 -11.55 27.95 8.37
CA THR A 508 -12.79 28.38 7.72
C THR A 508 -12.92 27.87 6.29
N GLY A 509 -11.82 27.72 5.54
CA GLY A 509 -11.85 27.20 4.18
C GLY A 509 -12.36 25.75 4.15
N ILE A 510 -11.83 24.87 5.01
CA ILE A 510 -12.26 23.46 5.09
C ILE A 510 -13.67 23.36 5.69
N LEU A 511 -14.03 24.24 6.63
CA LEU A 511 -15.41 24.33 7.13
C LEU A 511 -16.40 24.66 6.01
N ALA A 512 -16.03 25.56 5.09
CA ALA A 512 -16.87 25.89 3.93
C ALA A 512 -17.05 24.70 2.99
N MET A 513 -16.00 23.87 2.77
CA MET A 513 -16.09 22.61 2.03
C MET A 513 -17.09 21.64 2.69
N SER A 514 -16.95 21.40 3.99
CA SER A 514 -17.84 20.53 4.75
C SER A 514 -19.30 20.99 4.67
N GLN A 515 -19.55 22.31 4.83
CA GLN A 515 -20.89 22.90 4.68
C GLN A 515 -21.45 22.71 3.27
N TYR A 516 -20.60 22.78 2.23
CA TYR A 516 -20.99 22.50 0.86
C TYR A 516 -21.47 21.05 0.73
N TYR A 517 -20.72 20.07 1.24
CA TYR A 517 -21.09 18.65 1.20
C TYR A 517 -22.41 18.39 1.89
N HIS A 518 -22.58 18.84 3.14
CA HIS A 518 -23.83 18.64 3.90
C HIS A 518 -25.04 19.28 3.22
N LYS A 519 -24.86 20.46 2.60
CA LYS A 519 -25.93 21.13 1.85
C LYS A 519 -26.26 20.43 0.55
N LYS A 520 -25.24 19.99 -0.19
CA LYS A 520 -25.40 19.39 -1.52
C LYS A 520 -25.89 17.96 -1.42
N ASP A 521 -25.27 17.14 -0.60
CA ASP A 521 -25.57 15.72 -0.48
C ASP A 521 -25.65 15.23 0.97
N PRO A 522 -26.77 15.41 1.62
CA PRO A 522 -26.97 14.97 3.00
C PRO A 522 -27.08 13.43 3.15
N SER A 523 -27.01 12.67 2.07
CA SER A 523 -27.10 11.21 2.10
C SER A 523 -25.76 10.52 2.37
N ARG A 524 -24.69 11.26 2.41
CA ARG A 524 -23.33 10.78 2.69
C ARG A 524 -22.73 11.47 3.91
N VAL A 525 -21.79 10.81 4.53
CA VAL A 525 -21.07 11.30 5.73
C VAL A 525 -19.90 12.15 5.29
N VAL A 526 -19.63 13.23 6.02
CA VAL A 526 -18.45 14.08 5.79
C VAL A 526 -17.32 13.66 6.70
N HIS A 527 -16.14 13.52 6.13
CA HIS A 527 -14.91 13.13 6.80
C HIS A 527 -13.86 14.24 6.75
N TYR A 528 -13.16 14.42 7.85
CA TYR A 528 -11.90 15.15 7.91
C TYR A 528 -11.12 14.82 9.19
N GLU A 529 -9.85 14.38 9.06
CA GLU A 529 -9.00 14.00 10.20
C GLU A 529 -8.34 15.19 10.88
N GLY A 530 -8.08 16.28 10.14
CA GLY A 530 -7.38 17.47 10.64
C GLY A 530 -8.09 18.20 11.79
N VAL A 531 -9.35 17.86 12.09
CA VAL A 531 -10.05 18.30 13.30
C VAL A 531 -9.39 17.79 14.58
N SER A 532 -8.60 16.73 14.50
CA SER A 532 -7.81 16.21 15.63
C SER A 532 -6.75 17.21 16.12
N TRP A 533 -6.23 18.03 15.21
CA TRP A 533 -5.25 19.08 15.49
C TRP A 533 -5.89 20.40 15.93
N ASN A 534 -7.13 20.69 15.47
CA ASN A 534 -7.85 21.91 15.79
C ASN A 534 -9.32 21.63 16.12
N ARG A 535 -9.60 21.33 17.39
CA ARG A 535 -10.93 20.99 17.90
C ARG A 535 -11.94 22.14 17.89
N GLU A 536 -11.51 23.37 17.61
CA GLU A 536 -12.42 24.48 17.37
C GLU A 536 -13.32 24.23 16.16
N TYR A 537 -12.83 23.43 15.21
CA TYR A 537 -13.49 23.06 13.97
C TYR A 537 -14.02 21.62 13.96
N ASP A 538 -14.28 21.01 15.11
CA ASP A 538 -14.73 19.61 15.24
C ASP A 538 -16.01 19.29 14.43
N GLN A 539 -16.84 20.30 14.15
CA GLN A 539 -18.06 20.18 13.36
C GLN A 539 -17.81 19.93 11.85
N ILE A 540 -16.57 20.02 11.36
CA ILE A 540 -16.24 19.72 9.97
C ILE A 540 -16.50 18.25 9.66
N SER A 541 -16.16 17.34 10.58
CA SER A 541 -16.25 15.90 10.37
C SER A 541 -17.40 15.28 11.17
N ASP A 542 -18.16 14.39 10.54
CA ASP A 542 -19.23 13.62 11.21
C ASP A 542 -18.68 12.41 11.99
N VAL A 543 -17.45 12.03 11.75
CA VAL A 543 -16.75 10.91 12.38
C VAL A 543 -15.49 11.39 13.11
N GLU A 544 -15.10 10.68 14.16
CA GLU A 544 -13.75 10.80 14.69
C GLU A 544 -12.82 10.03 13.76
N SER A 545 -11.79 10.71 13.29
CA SER A 545 -10.78 10.12 12.44
C SER A 545 -9.40 10.55 12.89
N ARG A 546 -8.47 9.60 12.92
CA ARG A 546 -7.07 9.88 13.24
C ARG A 546 -6.16 9.06 12.36
N MET A 547 -4.94 9.54 12.20
CA MET A 547 -3.86 8.82 11.57
C MET A 547 -3.01 8.13 12.63
N TYR A 548 -2.67 6.87 12.42
CA TYR A 548 -1.72 6.08 13.21
C TYR A 548 -1.97 6.07 14.71
N ALA A 549 -3.21 6.32 15.15
CA ALA A 549 -3.54 6.19 16.56
C ALA A 549 -3.33 4.75 17.03
N THR A 550 -2.64 4.61 18.16
CA THR A 550 -2.41 3.30 18.76
C THR A 550 -3.73 2.67 19.26
N PRO A 551 -3.80 1.34 19.40
CA PRO A 551 -4.97 0.69 19.98
C PRO A 551 -5.40 1.29 21.33
N ASP A 552 -4.44 1.70 22.17
CA ASP A 552 -4.73 2.33 23.47
C ASP A 552 -5.34 3.73 23.32
N MET A 553 -4.90 4.52 22.35
CA MET A 553 -5.51 5.84 22.06
C MET A 553 -6.96 5.69 21.57
N VAL A 554 -7.28 4.63 20.82
CA VAL A 554 -8.65 4.34 20.41
C VAL A 554 -9.51 3.95 21.61
N ARG A 555 -9.00 3.12 22.55
CA ARG A 555 -9.68 2.79 23.81
C ARG A 555 -9.94 4.02 24.63
N GLU A 556 -8.93 4.87 24.82
CA GLU A 556 -9.05 6.13 25.58
C GLU A 556 -10.17 7.03 25.02
N TYR A 557 -10.29 7.13 23.70
CA TYR A 557 -11.36 7.90 23.07
C TYR A 557 -12.74 7.41 23.50
N PHE A 558 -13.01 6.10 23.43
CA PHE A 558 -14.31 5.54 23.80
C PHE A 558 -14.58 5.56 25.31
N GLU A 559 -13.55 5.48 26.13
CA GLU A 559 -13.66 5.56 27.60
C GLU A 559 -13.88 7.00 28.09
N THR A 560 -13.47 8.01 27.33
CA THR A 560 -13.51 9.43 27.77
C THR A 560 -14.55 10.26 27.03
N ASP A 561 -14.53 10.30 25.70
CA ASP A 561 -15.41 11.15 24.87
C ASP A 561 -16.44 10.34 24.08
N GLY A 562 -16.01 9.50 23.16
CA GLY A 562 -16.81 8.53 22.38
C GLY A 562 -18.08 9.09 21.74
N LYS A 563 -18.07 10.34 21.26
CA LYS A 563 -19.28 11.02 20.77
C LYS A 563 -19.63 10.66 19.34
N LYS A 564 -18.62 10.38 18.52
CA LYS A 564 -18.75 10.09 17.10
C LYS A 564 -18.36 8.63 16.82
N PRO A 565 -18.81 8.01 15.72
CA PRO A 565 -18.18 6.77 15.24
C PRO A 565 -16.72 7.05 14.92
N TYR A 566 -15.88 6.03 15.07
CA TYR A 566 -14.43 6.16 14.94
C TYR A 566 -13.92 5.27 13.80
N LEU A 567 -13.13 5.86 12.92
CA LEU A 567 -12.34 5.14 11.92
C LEU A 567 -10.89 5.67 11.91
N LEU A 568 -9.97 4.86 11.40
CA LEU A 568 -8.60 5.28 11.13
C LEU A 568 -8.46 5.55 9.63
N CYS A 569 -8.38 6.82 9.22
CA CYS A 569 -8.18 7.15 7.81
C CYS A 569 -6.83 6.66 7.32
N GLU A 570 -5.85 6.53 8.21
CA GLU A 570 -4.57 5.89 7.97
C GLU A 570 -4.12 5.10 9.21
N TYR A 571 -3.67 3.87 8.99
CA TYR A 571 -3.07 3.04 10.03
C TYR A 571 -2.21 1.95 9.41
N MET A 572 -1.40 1.26 10.20
CA MET A 572 -0.57 0.14 9.76
C MET A 572 0.34 0.53 8.59
N HIS A 573 1.25 1.48 8.85
CA HIS A 573 2.19 1.98 7.84
C HIS A 573 3.13 0.89 7.33
N ASP A 574 2.94 0.43 6.07
CA ASP A 574 3.64 -0.74 5.51
C ASP A 574 4.95 -0.39 4.79
N MET A 575 5.79 0.40 5.43
CA MET A 575 7.11 0.73 4.89
C MET A 575 8.06 -0.47 4.99
N GLY A 576 8.34 -1.11 3.85
CA GLY A 576 9.19 -2.29 3.78
C GLY A 576 8.57 -3.52 4.45
N ASN A 577 9.24 -4.09 5.46
CA ASN A 577 8.81 -5.25 6.23
C ASN A 577 8.04 -4.80 7.48
N SER A 578 6.72 -4.74 7.40
CA SER A 578 5.84 -4.13 8.40
C SER A 578 4.55 -4.93 8.63
N ILE A 579 3.44 -4.26 9.05
CA ILE A 579 2.11 -4.81 9.37
C ILE A 579 2.13 -5.75 10.61
N GLY A 580 3.12 -5.63 11.50
CA GLY A 580 3.11 -6.32 12.79
C GLY A 580 2.09 -5.70 13.75
N GLY A 581 1.35 -6.53 14.51
CA GLY A 581 0.41 -6.06 15.54
C GLY A 581 -1.01 -5.75 15.03
N MET A 582 -1.38 -6.07 13.80
CA MET A 582 -2.72 -5.83 13.25
C MET A 582 -3.84 -6.48 14.10
N GLU A 583 -3.53 -7.58 14.80
CA GLU A 583 -4.47 -8.24 15.73
C GLU A 583 -5.06 -7.27 16.76
N SER A 584 -4.25 -6.37 17.30
CA SER A 584 -4.65 -5.43 18.34
C SER A 584 -5.73 -4.45 17.87
N TYR A 585 -5.67 -4.00 16.61
CA TYR A 585 -6.69 -3.15 15.99
C TYR A 585 -7.98 -3.94 15.68
N ILE A 586 -7.85 -5.17 15.22
CA ILE A 586 -9.02 -5.99 14.87
C ILE A 586 -9.81 -6.40 16.12
N ARG A 587 -9.15 -6.57 17.26
CA ARG A 587 -9.84 -6.83 18.55
C ARG A 587 -10.71 -5.66 19.01
N LEU A 588 -10.32 -4.42 18.69
CA LEU A 588 -11.12 -3.23 19.01
C LEU A 588 -12.52 -3.26 18.37
N LEU A 589 -12.67 -3.93 17.23
CA LEU A 589 -13.98 -4.11 16.58
C LEU A 589 -14.98 -4.87 17.45
N ASP A 590 -14.50 -5.78 18.30
CA ASP A 590 -15.33 -6.54 19.25
C ASP A 590 -15.53 -5.76 20.58
N GLU A 591 -14.54 -4.95 20.98
CA GLU A 591 -14.57 -4.16 22.22
C GLU A 591 -15.53 -2.96 22.11
N PHE A 592 -15.48 -2.25 20.98
CA PHE A 592 -16.21 -0.98 20.79
C PHE A 592 -17.02 -1.00 19.49
N PRO A 593 -18.36 -1.06 19.57
CA PRO A 593 -19.22 -1.01 18.37
C PRO A 593 -19.00 0.23 17.49
N GLY A 594 -18.63 1.36 18.10
CA GLY A 594 -18.36 2.62 17.41
C GLY A 594 -17.01 2.67 16.70
N TYR A 595 -16.07 1.80 17.02
CA TYR A 595 -14.84 1.62 16.21
C TYR A 595 -15.15 0.71 15.04
N GLN A 596 -14.85 1.15 13.82
CA GLN A 596 -15.30 0.44 12.62
C GLN A 596 -14.18 0.09 11.63
N GLY A 597 -12.93 0.09 12.09
CA GLY A 597 -11.76 -0.25 11.26
C GLY A 597 -11.09 0.97 10.66
N GLY A 598 -10.47 0.81 9.51
CA GLY A 598 -9.70 1.89 8.88
C GLY A 598 -9.09 1.51 7.52
N PHE A 599 -8.21 2.39 7.03
CA PHE A 599 -7.55 2.27 5.75
C PHE A 599 -6.04 2.13 5.97
N ILE A 600 -5.46 0.98 5.56
CA ILE A 600 -4.01 0.75 5.65
C ILE A 600 -3.27 1.79 4.79
N TRP A 601 -2.17 2.33 5.28
CA TRP A 601 -1.25 3.14 4.51
C TRP A 601 -0.05 2.32 4.04
N ASP A 602 0.16 2.12 2.70
CA ASP A 602 -0.86 2.35 1.68
C ASP A 602 -1.00 1.09 0.79
N TYR A 603 -1.55 1.22 -0.40
CA TYR A 603 -1.82 0.09 -1.27
C TYR A 603 -0.56 -0.38 -2.02
N ALA A 604 0.16 0.51 -2.68
CA ALA A 604 1.27 0.13 -3.56
C ALA A 604 2.50 1.01 -3.37
N ASP A 605 3.67 0.40 -3.22
CA ASP A 605 4.94 1.15 -3.21
C ASP A 605 5.01 2.12 -4.38
N GLN A 606 5.29 3.37 -4.11
CA GLN A 606 5.60 4.35 -5.14
C GLN A 606 7.09 4.28 -5.45
N ALA A 607 7.46 3.53 -6.49
CA ALA A 607 8.81 3.42 -7.00
C ALA A 607 8.79 3.37 -8.52
N ILE A 608 9.82 3.92 -9.17
CA ILE A 608 9.89 4.07 -10.62
C ILE A 608 11.07 3.30 -11.17
N TYR A 609 10.84 2.54 -12.25
CA TYR A 609 11.91 1.89 -12.99
C TYR A 609 12.85 2.91 -13.64
N HIS A 610 14.12 2.77 -13.34
CA HIS A 610 15.20 3.52 -14.00
C HIS A 610 16.38 2.60 -14.31
N LYS A 611 17.36 3.11 -15.07
CA LYS A 611 18.59 2.38 -15.37
C LYS A 611 19.64 2.66 -14.29
N ASN A 612 20.14 1.59 -13.64
CA ASN A 612 21.27 1.70 -12.73
C ASN A 612 22.60 1.90 -13.50
N HIS A 613 23.71 1.99 -12.78
CA HIS A 613 25.05 2.17 -13.35
C HIS A 613 25.50 1.01 -14.27
N ARG A 614 24.86 -0.17 -14.19
CA ARG A 614 25.08 -1.33 -15.06
C ARG A 614 24.16 -1.35 -16.26
N GLY A 615 23.22 -0.42 -16.40
CA GLY A 615 22.23 -0.36 -17.45
C GLY A 615 21.03 -1.32 -17.25
N GLU A 616 20.88 -1.90 -16.06
CA GLU A 616 19.77 -2.78 -15.68
C GLU A 616 18.56 -1.96 -15.25
N ASP A 617 17.33 -2.45 -15.50
CA ASP A 617 16.11 -1.85 -14.97
C ASP A 617 15.99 -2.20 -13.48
N VAL A 618 16.00 -1.18 -12.63
CA VAL A 618 15.80 -1.30 -11.19
C VAL A 618 14.73 -0.33 -10.73
N LEU A 619 14.05 -0.68 -9.63
CA LEU A 619 13.12 0.23 -8.98
C LEU A 619 13.92 1.25 -8.15
N GLY A 620 13.70 2.53 -8.41
CA GLY A 620 14.27 3.64 -7.69
C GLY A 620 13.24 4.39 -6.87
N TYR A 621 13.73 5.06 -5.85
CA TYR A 621 12.98 5.92 -4.95
C TYR A 621 13.61 7.33 -4.88
N GLY A 622 13.10 8.21 -4.04
CA GLY A 622 13.63 9.57 -3.90
C GLY A 622 15.13 9.59 -3.65
N GLY A 623 15.85 10.45 -4.37
CA GLY A 623 17.31 10.53 -4.35
C GLY A 623 18.01 9.90 -5.57
N ASP A 624 17.41 8.89 -6.17
CA ASP A 624 17.96 8.18 -7.32
C ASP A 624 17.93 9.00 -8.61
N PHE A 625 17.03 9.95 -8.67
CA PHE A 625 16.78 10.82 -9.82
C PHE A 625 17.57 12.14 -9.77
N LEU A 626 18.59 12.21 -8.91
CA LEU A 626 19.36 13.43 -8.61
C LEU A 626 18.49 14.54 -8.04
N ASP A 627 17.36 14.19 -7.46
CA ASP A 627 16.43 15.06 -6.79
C ASP A 627 16.95 15.43 -5.40
N ARG A 628 17.01 16.71 -5.14
CA ARG A 628 17.31 17.32 -3.84
C ARG A 628 16.49 18.61 -3.78
N VAL A 629 15.64 18.76 -2.77
CA VAL A 629 15.44 17.94 -1.56
C VAL A 629 14.62 16.68 -1.85
N THR A 630 14.66 15.70 -0.92
CA THR A 630 13.93 14.42 -1.06
C THR A 630 13.79 13.73 0.28
N ASP A 631 12.73 12.93 0.45
CA ASP A 631 12.48 12.06 1.60
C ASP A 631 12.83 10.58 1.33
N TYR A 632 13.65 10.33 0.31
CA TYR A 632 14.24 9.03 -0.02
C TYR A 632 13.19 7.91 -0.19
N ALA A 633 13.37 6.76 0.51
CA ALA A 633 12.55 5.57 0.38
C ALA A 633 11.19 5.66 1.13
N PHE A 634 10.83 6.83 1.65
CA PHE A 634 9.58 7.00 2.40
C PHE A 634 8.32 6.80 1.52
N SER A 635 8.47 6.79 0.19
CA SER A 635 7.44 6.43 -0.78
C SER A 635 7.15 4.92 -0.90
N GLY A 636 7.91 4.06 -0.20
CA GLY A 636 7.83 2.59 -0.31
C GLY A 636 6.99 1.95 0.79
N ASN A 637 5.73 2.31 0.94
CA ASN A 637 4.86 1.95 2.06
C ASN A 637 3.59 1.17 1.67
N GLY A 638 3.56 0.59 0.46
CA GLY A 638 2.44 -0.21 -0.03
C GLY A 638 2.40 -1.64 0.54
N ILE A 639 1.19 -2.24 0.63
CA ILE A 639 1.00 -3.67 0.92
C ILE A 639 1.27 -4.56 -0.31
N VAL A 640 1.47 -3.94 -1.46
CA VAL A 640 2.05 -4.57 -2.67
C VAL A 640 3.27 -3.77 -3.13
N PHE A 641 4.20 -4.45 -3.78
CA PHE A 641 5.32 -3.79 -4.44
C PHE A 641 4.83 -2.90 -5.61
N ALA A 642 5.68 -2.01 -6.10
CA ALA A 642 5.35 -1.09 -7.19
C ALA A 642 4.87 -1.78 -8.48
N ASP A 643 5.21 -3.04 -8.69
CA ASP A 643 4.78 -3.90 -9.80
C ASP A 643 3.52 -4.73 -9.51
N ARG A 644 2.82 -4.48 -8.40
CA ARG A 644 1.65 -5.17 -7.87
C ARG A 644 1.89 -6.59 -7.35
N THR A 645 3.12 -7.05 -7.27
CA THR A 645 3.42 -8.28 -6.53
C THR A 645 3.08 -8.09 -5.06
N GLU A 646 2.31 -9.00 -4.46
CA GLU A 646 1.93 -8.91 -3.04
C GLU A 646 3.15 -9.02 -2.13
N LYS A 647 3.28 -8.10 -1.16
CA LYS A 647 4.29 -8.23 -0.11
C LYS A 647 3.96 -9.40 0.81
N PRO A 648 4.94 -9.98 1.51
CA PRO A 648 4.71 -11.07 2.47
C PRO A 648 3.64 -10.76 3.53
N ALA A 649 3.50 -9.49 3.92
CA ALA A 649 2.50 -9.01 4.86
C ALA A 649 1.05 -9.25 4.40
N MET A 650 0.80 -9.33 3.09
CA MET A 650 -0.55 -9.45 2.53
C MET A 650 -1.30 -10.70 3.02
N GLN A 651 -0.61 -11.80 3.37
CA GLN A 651 -1.28 -12.97 3.92
C GLN A 651 -1.96 -12.68 5.27
N ASP A 652 -1.35 -11.83 6.11
CA ASP A 652 -1.92 -11.38 7.37
C ASP A 652 -3.05 -10.37 7.16
N VAL A 653 -2.94 -9.44 6.21
CA VAL A 653 -4.04 -8.53 5.81
C VAL A 653 -5.26 -9.36 5.38
N ARG A 654 -5.08 -10.33 4.48
CA ARG A 654 -6.14 -11.23 4.03
C ARG A 654 -6.80 -11.99 5.18
N HIS A 655 -6.00 -12.48 6.15
CA HIS A 655 -6.49 -13.17 7.33
C HIS A 655 -7.31 -12.24 8.22
N TRP A 656 -6.76 -11.09 8.61
CA TRP A 656 -7.41 -10.18 9.54
C TRP A 656 -8.66 -9.50 8.96
N TYR A 657 -8.71 -9.30 7.65
CA TYR A 657 -9.87 -8.77 6.94
C TYR A 657 -10.93 -9.84 6.63
N ALA A 658 -10.66 -11.11 6.87
CA ALA A 658 -11.67 -12.16 6.75
C ALA A 658 -12.70 -12.07 7.88
N PRO A 659 -13.93 -12.59 7.67
CA PRO A 659 -14.94 -12.68 8.72
C PRO A 659 -14.43 -13.46 9.95
N LYS A 660 -14.79 -13.01 11.16
CA LYS A 660 -14.32 -13.58 12.43
C LYS A 660 -14.40 -15.10 12.50
N ALA A 661 -15.57 -15.66 12.16
CA ALA A 661 -15.75 -17.11 12.19
C ALA A 661 -14.80 -17.86 11.22
N GLN A 662 -14.46 -17.25 10.10
CA GLN A 662 -13.51 -17.82 9.15
C GLN A 662 -12.09 -17.77 9.70
N ARG A 663 -11.69 -16.66 10.34
CA ARG A 663 -10.38 -16.53 11.01
C ARG A 663 -10.20 -17.58 12.10
N GLU A 664 -11.17 -17.67 13.01
CA GLU A 664 -11.15 -18.65 14.13
C GLU A 664 -11.06 -20.11 13.63
N ALA A 665 -11.83 -20.44 12.60
CA ALA A 665 -11.77 -21.77 11.99
C ALA A 665 -10.41 -22.03 11.31
N PHE A 666 -9.85 -21.03 10.62
CA PHE A 666 -8.54 -21.11 9.99
C PHE A 666 -7.45 -21.33 11.06
N GLU A 667 -7.41 -20.51 12.12
CA GLU A 667 -6.42 -20.59 13.18
C GLU A 667 -6.48 -21.95 13.89
N ALA A 668 -7.68 -22.45 14.21
CA ALA A 668 -7.86 -23.77 14.81
C ALA A 668 -7.30 -24.90 13.93
N ALA A 669 -7.55 -24.82 12.61
CA ALA A 669 -7.04 -25.82 11.67
C ALA A 669 -5.50 -25.76 11.52
N GLN A 670 -4.88 -24.56 11.57
CA GLN A 670 -3.42 -24.47 11.55
C GLN A 670 -2.79 -24.99 12.85
N GLN A 671 -3.43 -24.72 14.00
CA GLN A 671 -2.97 -25.23 15.29
C GLN A 671 -3.00 -26.77 15.33
N GLU A 672 -4.08 -27.41 14.87
CA GLU A 672 -4.19 -28.86 14.78
C GLU A 672 -3.07 -29.47 13.92
N LYS A 673 -2.80 -28.88 12.76
CA LYS A 673 -1.71 -29.35 11.88
C LYS A 673 -0.34 -29.23 12.55
N ARG A 674 -0.08 -28.12 13.25
CA ARG A 674 1.16 -27.90 14.00
C ARG A 674 1.36 -28.96 15.09
N GLU A 675 0.35 -29.20 15.91
CA GLU A 675 0.40 -30.18 16.98
C GLU A 675 0.61 -31.64 16.44
N ALA A 676 -0.03 -31.94 15.30
CA ALA A 676 0.17 -33.24 14.63
C ALA A 676 1.61 -33.40 14.12
N ALA A 677 2.21 -32.33 13.54
CA ALA A 677 3.59 -32.33 13.08
C ALA A 677 4.58 -32.50 14.25
N GLN A 678 4.41 -31.74 15.32
CA GLN A 678 5.24 -31.85 16.53
C GLN A 678 5.20 -33.27 17.11
N LYS A 679 4.02 -33.83 17.24
CA LYS A 679 3.84 -35.22 17.75
C LYS A 679 4.53 -36.23 16.84
N ARG A 680 4.34 -36.14 15.53
CA ARG A 680 4.96 -37.03 14.55
C ARG A 680 6.49 -36.95 14.60
N LEU A 681 7.07 -35.73 14.67
CA LEU A 681 8.51 -35.55 14.77
C LEU A 681 9.06 -36.11 16.11
N ALA A 682 8.38 -35.89 17.22
CA ALA A 682 8.76 -36.44 18.51
C ALA A 682 8.78 -37.98 18.49
N GLU A 683 7.77 -38.62 17.87
CA GLU A 683 7.71 -40.08 17.69
C GLU A 683 8.84 -40.59 16.78
N GLU A 684 9.15 -39.84 15.69
CA GLU A 684 10.26 -40.16 14.79
C GLU A 684 11.61 -40.08 15.52
N MET A 685 11.85 -39.01 16.26
CA MET A 685 13.10 -38.83 17.01
C MET A 685 13.28 -39.91 18.08
N ALA A 686 12.22 -40.27 18.81
CA ALA A 686 12.24 -41.37 19.80
C ALA A 686 12.55 -42.74 19.14
N ALA A 687 12.01 -42.97 17.93
CA ALA A 687 12.33 -44.19 17.19
C ALA A 687 13.80 -44.24 16.71
N LEU A 688 14.34 -43.07 16.32
CA LEU A 688 15.76 -42.93 15.99
C LEU A 688 16.66 -43.16 17.22
N ASP A 689 16.25 -42.72 18.40
CA ASP A 689 16.99 -42.94 19.64
C ASP A 689 17.10 -44.42 19.98
N VAL A 690 15.99 -45.17 19.84
CA VAL A 690 15.98 -46.63 20.03
C VAL A 690 16.90 -47.34 19.04
N LYS A 691 16.87 -46.93 17.77
CA LYS A 691 17.76 -47.47 16.73
C LYS A 691 19.21 -47.17 17.02
N ASN A 692 19.51 -45.94 17.44
CA ASN A 692 20.88 -45.48 17.77
C ASN A 692 21.44 -46.25 18.96
N ALA A 693 20.65 -46.45 20.02
CA ALA A 693 21.04 -47.27 21.20
C ALA A 693 21.41 -48.71 20.86
N SER A 694 20.85 -49.27 19.77
CA SER A 694 21.14 -50.59 19.29
C SER A 694 22.30 -50.72 18.28
N ALA A 695 22.97 -49.59 17.94
CA ALA A 695 24.08 -49.59 16.99
C ALA A 695 25.27 -50.40 17.54
N GLU A 696 25.87 -51.25 16.68
CA GLU A 696 26.98 -52.11 17.10
C GLU A 696 28.32 -51.39 17.19
N LYS A 697 28.51 -50.30 16.44
CA LYS A 697 29.75 -49.48 16.43
C LYS A 697 29.57 -48.23 17.30
N GLY A 698 30.53 -47.97 18.18
CA GLY A 698 30.64 -46.73 18.93
C GLY A 698 31.34 -45.60 18.13
N LEU A 699 31.30 -44.40 18.69
CA LEU A 699 32.06 -43.28 18.17
C LEU A 699 33.55 -43.43 18.44
N SER A 700 34.40 -42.91 17.57
CA SER A 700 35.78 -42.63 17.85
C SER A 700 36.00 -41.11 17.99
N ALA A 701 36.73 -40.71 19.02
CA ALA A 701 37.10 -39.33 19.24
C ALA A 701 38.62 -39.19 19.20
N VAL A 702 39.08 -38.08 18.59
CA VAL A 702 40.52 -37.74 18.54
C VAL A 702 40.71 -36.34 19.07
N HIS A 703 41.44 -36.24 20.16
CA HIS A 703 41.84 -34.97 20.71
C HIS A 703 43.14 -34.47 20.08
N GLY A 704 43.11 -33.35 19.34
CA GLY A 704 44.25 -32.65 18.79
C GLY A 704 44.65 -31.46 19.66
N ASP A 705 45.66 -30.68 19.21
CA ASP A 705 46.17 -29.51 19.95
C ASP A 705 45.13 -28.37 20.03
N ALA A 706 44.35 -28.16 18.97
CA ALA A 706 43.35 -27.10 18.88
C ALA A 706 41.96 -27.59 18.43
N ASN A 707 41.84 -28.85 18.05
CA ASN A 707 40.61 -29.41 17.50
C ASN A 707 40.28 -30.74 18.16
N TYR A 708 38.97 -31.05 18.18
CA TYR A 708 38.44 -32.29 18.66
C TYR A 708 37.61 -32.96 17.53
N GLY A 709 38.09 -34.08 17.06
CA GLY A 709 37.45 -34.82 15.96
C GLY A 709 36.55 -35.93 16.49
N VAL A 710 35.33 -36.06 15.95
CA VAL A 710 34.41 -37.14 16.20
C VAL A 710 34.07 -37.85 14.90
N ARG A 711 34.22 -39.19 14.89
CA ARG A 711 33.99 -40.00 13.70
C ARG A 711 33.07 -41.15 13.97
N GLY A 712 32.23 -41.45 13.00
CA GLY A 712 31.35 -42.62 12.99
C GLY A 712 31.18 -43.16 11.59
N ASP A 713 30.15 -43.98 11.38
CA ASP A 713 29.87 -44.58 10.09
C ASP A 713 29.21 -43.54 9.15
N GLY A 714 29.93 -43.11 8.13
CA GLY A 714 29.48 -42.17 7.12
C GLY A 714 29.55 -40.69 7.55
N PHE A 715 30.18 -40.37 8.68
CA PHE A 715 30.34 -38.97 9.11
C PHE A 715 31.67 -38.69 9.81
N GLU A 716 32.08 -37.44 9.69
CA GLU A 716 33.20 -36.88 10.45
C GLU A 716 32.86 -35.44 10.84
N ILE A 717 33.05 -35.10 12.12
CA ILE A 717 32.81 -33.77 12.65
C ILE A 717 34.10 -33.28 13.34
N ILE A 718 34.56 -32.10 13.00
CA ILE A 718 35.73 -31.50 13.64
C ILE A 718 35.25 -30.24 14.39
N PHE A 719 35.45 -30.23 15.69
CA PHE A 719 35.24 -29.12 16.58
C PHE A 719 36.49 -28.34 16.82
N SER A 720 36.43 -27.01 16.76
CA SER A 720 37.55 -26.14 17.12
C SER A 720 37.41 -25.56 18.52
N VAL A 721 38.45 -25.62 19.29
CA VAL A 721 38.49 -25.00 20.65
C VAL A 721 38.55 -23.48 20.52
N THR A 722 39.29 -23.00 19.53
CA THR A 722 39.56 -21.58 19.34
C THR A 722 38.44 -20.85 18.59
N GLU A 723 37.81 -21.52 17.65
CA GLU A 723 36.68 -20.94 16.86
C GLU A 723 35.34 -21.06 17.58
N GLY A 724 35.23 -21.94 18.56
CA GLY A 724 34.03 -22.06 19.42
C GLY A 724 32.91 -22.89 18.83
N GLY A 725 33.16 -23.99 18.17
CA GLY A 725 32.10 -24.87 17.60
C GLY A 725 32.63 -25.84 16.57
N PRO A 726 31.73 -26.56 15.86
CA PRO A 726 32.15 -27.37 14.74
C PRO A 726 32.63 -26.48 13.59
N VAL A 727 33.84 -26.81 13.07
CA VAL A 727 34.44 -26.14 11.88
C VAL A 727 34.27 -26.96 10.61
N SER A 728 33.90 -28.26 10.78
CA SER A 728 33.60 -29.16 9.66
C SER A 728 32.52 -30.14 10.11
N ILE A 729 31.52 -30.32 9.29
CA ILE A 729 30.48 -31.34 9.42
C ILE A 729 30.39 -32.04 8.05
N VAL A 730 30.95 -33.23 7.99
CA VAL A 730 30.97 -34.03 6.78
C VAL A 730 30.05 -35.23 6.92
N TYR A 731 29.09 -35.35 6.04
CA TYR A 731 28.26 -36.54 5.87
C TYR A 731 28.49 -37.15 4.47
N ASN A 732 28.91 -38.42 4.44
CA ASN A 732 29.18 -39.16 3.22
C ASN A 732 30.11 -38.40 2.21
N GLY A 733 31.09 -37.65 2.71
CA GLY A 733 32.04 -36.89 1.92
C GLY A 733 31.60 -35.49 1.50
N THR A 734 30.39 -35.03 1.89
CA THR A 734 29.89 -33.67 1.63
C THR A 734 30.10 -32.80 2.87
N GLU A 735 30.77 -31.66 2.70
CA GLU A 735 30.98 -30.65 3.74
C GLU A 735 29.78 -29.71 3.84
N TYR A 736 29.25 -29.48 5.07
CA TYR A 736 28.08 -28.64 5.34
C TYR A 736 28.40 -27.35 6.08
N LEU A 737 29.65 -27.08 6.41
CA LEU A 737 30.01 -25.82 7.07
C LEU A 737 31.06 -25.05 6.26
N TYR A 738 30.86 -23.77 6.13
CA TYR A 738 31.85 -22.83 5.60
C TYR A 738 32.80 -22.33 6.70
N ARG A 739 32.28 -22.16 7.93
CA ARG A 739 33.01 -21.80 9.16
C ARG A 739 32.19 -22.18 10.39
N ALA A 740 32.78 -22.08 11.58
CA ALA A 740 32.10 -22.35 12.84
C ALA A 740 30.80 -21.52 12.96
N PRO A 741 29.69 -22.12 13.38
CA PRO A 741 28.46 -21.38 13.72
C PRO A 741 28.74 -20.40 14.86
N LYS A 742 28.04 -19.25 14.86
CA LYS A 742 28.16 -18.24 15.90
C LYS A 742 26.80 -17.91 16.52
N PRO A 743 26.78 -17.45 17.79
CA PRO A 743 25.56 -16.84 18.34
C PRO A 743 25.05 -15.75 17.41
N ALA A 744 23.77 -15.73 17.12
CA ALA A 744 23.05 -14.71 16.37
C ALA A 744 22.35 -13.78 17.34
N LEU A 745 22.71 -12.50 17.32
CA LEU A 745 22.24 -11.46 18.24
C LEU A 745 21.73 -10.22 17.49
N TRP A 746 21.97 -10.15 16.19
CA TRP A 746 21.60 -9.03 15.34
C TRP A 746 20.88 -9.50 14.08
N ARG A 747 19.71 -8.89 13.81
CA ARG A 747 19.02 -8.92 12.53
C ARG A 747 19.20 -7.58 11.81
N ALA A 748 19.06 -7.54 10.49
CA ALA A 748 19.02 -6.28 9.77
C ALA A 748 17.81 -5.45 10.22
N SER A 749 17.99 -4.13 10.32
CA SER A 749 16.94 -3.22 10.77
C SER A 749 15.82 -3.12 9.75
N THR A 750 14.56 -3.23 10.20
CA THR A 750 13.40 -2.85 9.39
C THR A 750 13.29 -1.33 9.29
N GLU A 751 12.45 -0.81 8.40
CA GLU A 751 12.18 0.64 8.35
C GLU A 751 11.55 1.13 9.67
N ASN A 752 10.69 0.33 10.31
CA ASN A 752 10.15 0.64 11.63
C ASN A 752 11.23 0.69 12.71
N ASP A 753 12.20 -0.22 12.69
CA ASP A 753 13.36 -0.20 13.62
C ASP A 753 14.20 1.09 13.43
N LYS A 754 14.37 1.55 12.18
CA LYS A 754 15.07 2.81 11.86
C LYS A 754 14.28 4.02 12.39
N GLY A 755 12.96 4.06 12.13
CA GLY A 755 12.08 5.15 12.51
C GLY A 755 11.96 5.36 14.01
N ASN A 756 11.90 4.29 14.81
CA ASN A 756 11.87 4.38 16.28
C ASN A 756 13.27 4.47 16.94
N SER A 757 14.33 4.54 16.14
CA SER A 757 15.72 4.56 16.60
C SER A 757 16.15 3.28 17.32
N PHE A 758 15.52 2.15 17.10
CA PHE A 758 15.89 0.87 17.73
C PHE A 758 17.32 0.48 17.39
N ARG A 759 17.74 0.71 16.14
CA ARG A 759 19.12 0.51 15.70
C ARG A 759 20.14 1.23 16.60
N ALA A 760 19.89 2.47 16.95
CA ALA A 760 20.78 3.23 17.85
C ALA A 760 20.70 2.72 19.30
N LYS A 761 19.49 2.46 19.80
CA LYS A 761 19.23 1.97 21.18
C LYS A 761 19.86 0.62 21.43
N SER A 762 19.82 -0.29 20.45
CA SER A 762 20.23 -1.69 20.55
C SER A 762 21.53 -2.03 19.81
N SER A 763 22.30 -1.04 19.34
CA SER A 763 23.57 -1.20 18.60
C SER A 763 24.63 -2.05 19.30
N VAL A 764 24.56 -2.16 20.61
CA VAL A 764 25.44 -3.04 21.41
C VAL A 764 25.34 -4.50 20.94
N TRP A 765 24.19 -4.94 20.46
CA TRP A 765 23.99 -6.31 19.97
C TRP A 765 24.60 -6.55 18.59
N MET A 766 24.66 -5.55 17.72
CA MET A 766 25.41 -5.63 16.46
C MET A 766 26.91 -5.86 16.74
N ALA A 767 27.45 -5.12 17.69
CA ALA A 767 28.84 -5.31 18.09
C ALA A 767 29.07 -6.66 18.82
N ALA A 768 28.12 -7.14 19.61
CA ALA A 768 28.16 -8.44 20.27
C ALA A 768 28.09 -9.61 19.29
N ASP A 769 27.27 -9.52 18.26
CA ASP A 769 27.19 -10.50 17.14
C ASP A 769 28.54 -10.60 16.41
N ALA A 770 29.07 -9.46 16.00
CA ALA A 770 30.34 -9.39 15.23
C ALA A 770 31.54 -9.85 16.04
N PHE A 771 31.61 -9.55 17.34
CA PHE A 771 32.79 -9.70 18.21
C PHE A 771 32.52 -10.62 19.42
N SER A 772 31.70 -11.66 19.27
CA SER A 772 31.54 -12.71 20.28
C SER A 772 32.84 -13.48 20.49
N LEU A 773 33.17 -13.77 21.73
CA LEU A 773 34.38 -14.49 22.10
C LEU A 773 34.04 -15.85 22.76
N CYS A 774 34.58 -16.92 22.21
CA CYS A 774 34.55 -18.21 22.89
C CYS A 774 35.60 -18.20 23.99
N THR A 775 35.19 -18.33 25.24
CA THR A 775 36.07 -18.25 26.42
C THR A 775 36.27 -19.58 27.15
N GLY A 776 35.52 -20.62 26.77
CA GLY A 776 35.60 -21.95 27.37
C GLY A 776 35.09 -23.05 26.48
N CYS A 777 35.63 -24.23 26.63
CA CYS A 777 35.16 -25.45 25.99
C CYS A 777 35.30 -26.63 26.98
N GLU A 778 34.16 -27.21 27.35
CA GLU A 778 34.16 -28.42 28.18
C GLU A 778 33.71 -29.62 27.33
N VAL A 779 34.47 -30.72 27.47
CA VAL A 779 34.14 -32.01 26.82
C VAL A 779 33.60 -32.98 27.81
N THR A 780 32.50 -33.68 27.44
CA THR A 780 31.99 -34.80 28.18
C THR A 780 31.82 -36.02 27.24
N GLU A 781 32.57 -37.05 27.52
CA GLU A 781 32.51 -38.32 26.80
C GLU A 781 31.69 -39.36 27.58
N TYR A 782 30.88 -40.09 26.89
CA TYR A 782 30.01 -41.12 27.47
C TYR A 782 30.36 -42.48 26.86
N ALA A 783 30.67 -43.49 27.71
CA ALA A 783 31.00 -44.84 27.32
C ALA A 783 30.40 -45.87 28.32
N LYS A 784 30.22 -47.11 27.87
CA LYS A 784 29.82 -48.20 28.78
C LYS A 784 30.86 -48.37 29.89
N SER A 785 32.13 -48.26 29.56
CA SER A 785 33.21 -48.25 30.51
C SER A 785 34.42 -47.56 29.90
N PHE A 786 35.18 -46.79 30.67
CA PHE A 786 36.50 -46.31 30.25
C PHE A 786 37.57 -47.28 30.71
N ALA A 787 38.52 -47.65 29.84
CA ALA A 787 39.67 -48.45 30.23
C ALA A 787 40.47 -47.66 31.32
N ASN A 788 40.85 -48.36 32.40
CA ASN A 788 41.58 -47.75 33.55
C ASN A 788 42.94 -47.20 33.07
N THR A 789 42.98 -45.97 32.60
CA THR A 789 44.18 -45.16 32.51
C THR A 789 44.22 -44.33 33.79
N GLY A 790 45.13 -44.71 34.71
CA GLY A 790 45.19 -44.13 36.01
C GLY A 790 45.50 -42.67 35.98
N ASP A 791 44.53 -41.85 35.94
CA ASP A 791 44.46 -40.54 36.53
C ASP A 791 43.04 -39.91 36.39
N THR A 792 42.65 -39.31 37.50
CA THR A 792 41.56 -38.34 37.66
C THR A 792 40.18 -38.89 37.98
N LYS A 793 39.98 -38.92 39.33
CA LYS A 793 38.65 -38.94 39.93
C LYS A 793 38.05 -37.53 39.92
N LYS A 794 37.05 -37.27 39.11
CA LYS A 794 35.85 -36.49 39.49
C LYS A 794 34.66 -37.23 38.96
N GLU A 795 34.08 -38.10 39.77
CA GLU A 795 32.73 -38.61 39.51
C GLU A 795 31.74 -37.43 39.59
N ALA A 796 31.05 -37.14 38.54
CA ALA A 796 29.89 -36.25 38.59
C ALA A 796 28.76 -36.97 39.29
N PRO A 797 28.13 -36.40 40.34
CA PRO A 797 26.90 -36.93 40.88
C PRO A 797 25.70 -36.49 39.99
N GLY A 798 25.09 -37.45 39.37
CA GLY A 798 23.85 -37.18 38.61
C GLY A 798 23.70 -38.15 37.42
N ALA A 799 22.85 -39.17 37.59
CA ALA A 799 22.40 -39.94 36.47
C ALA A 799 21.53 -39.03 35.58
N ASP A 800 21.99 -38.76 34.35
CA ASP A 800 21.19 -38.11 33.33
C ASP A 800 20.05 -39.06 32.91
N GLU A 801 18.79 -38.62 32.99
CA GLU A 801 17.59 -39.40 32.68
C GLU A 801 17.47 -39.86 31.22
N GLY A 802 18.45 -39.49 30.36
CA GLY A 802 18.46 -39.79 28.93
C GLY A 802 19.20 -41.08 28.50
N CYS A 803 19.80 -41.82 29.40
CA CYS A 803 20.50 -43.07 29.04
C CYS A 803 19.66 -44.28 29.46
N ALA A 804 18.91 -44.84 28.51
CA ALA A 804 18.03 -45.99 28.76
C ALA A 804 18.85 -47.22 29.14
N ALA A 805 18.66 -47.69 30.37
CA ALA A 805 18.80 -49.04 30.88
C ALA A 805 20.19 -49.65 31.13
N GLU A 806 21.34 -49.07 30.85
CA GLU A 806 22.66 -49.55 31.32
C GLU A 806 23.54 -48.40 31.79
N LYS A 807 24.26 -48.60 32.91
CA LYS A 807 25.11 -47.58 33.57
C LYS A 807 26.21 -47.10 32.63
N CYS A 808 26.00 -45.94 31.98
CA CYS A 808 27.05 -45.20 31.28
C CYS A 808 27.95 -44.49 32.33
N THR A 809 29.24 -44.52 32.14
CA THR A 809 30.20 -43.64 32.86
C THR A 809 30.47 -42.41 32.02
N ALA A 810 30.48 -41.21 32.64
CA ALA A 810 30.83 -39.96 32.01
C ALA A 810 32.21 -39.52 32.42
N ARG A 811 33.00 -39.02 31.47
CA ARG A 811 34.30 -38.40 31.72
C ARG A 811 34.21 -36.91 31.24
N LYS A 812 34.29 -35.99 32.21
CA LYS A 812 34.22 -34.55 31.93
C LYS A 812 35.55 -33.89 32.17
N TYR A 813 36.00 -33.02 31.29
CA TYR A 813 37.24 -32.25 31.40
C TYR A 813 37.16 -30.94 30.58
N ASP A 814 37.89 -29.94 31.08
CA ASP A 814 38.19 -28.77 30.26
C ASP A 814 39.22 -29.17 29.17
N ILE A 815 38.91 -28.83 27.92
CA ILE A 815 39.74 -29.28 26.81
C ILE A 815 41.14 -28.68 26.84
N GLN A 816 41.31 -27.48 27.39
CA GLN A 816 42.63 -26.82 27.50
C GLN A 816 43.53 -27.54 28.52
N ASP A 817 42.96 -28.07 29.59
CA ASP A 817 43.72 -28.81 30.62
C ASP A 817 44.11 -30.22 30.18
N ALA A 818 43.38 -30.76 29.18
CA ALA A 818 43.51 -32.16 28.76
C ALA A 818 44.35 -32.38 27.50
N ALA A 819 44.71 -31.31 26.76
CA ALA A 819 45.28 -31.34 25.42
C ALA A 819 46.50 -32.30 25.23
N HIS A 820 47.23 -32.61 26.31
CA HIS A 820 48.40 -33.46 26.26
C HIS A 820 48.25 -34.80 27.02
N ARG A 821 47.04 -35.09 27.57
CA ARG A 821 46.87 -36.17 28.52
C ARG A 821 45.73 -37.16 28.20
N VAL A 822 44.84 -36.80 27.29
CA VAL A 822 43.67 -37.66 26.96
C VAL A 822 43.96 -38.41 25.64
N PRO A 823 44.18 -39.70 25.65
CA PRO A 823 44.34 -40.48 24.41
C PRO A 823 43.05 -40.51 23.61
N ALA A 824 43.16 -40.81 22.30
CA ALA A 824 42.00 -41.07 21.48
C ALA A 824 41.09 -42.09 22.17
N ALA A 825 39.77 -41.78 22.18
CA ALA A 825 38.78 -42.66 22.75
C ALA A 825 38.04 -43.38 21.59
N ALA A 826 37.74 -44.65 21.80
CA ALA A 826 36.96 -45.45 20.90
C ALA A 826 35.78 -46.07 21.63
N ASP A 827 34.77 -46.43 20.90
CA ASP A 827 33.56 -47.10 21.45
C ASP A 827 32.72 -46.22 22.39
N LEU A 828 32.67 -44.92 22.11
CA LEU A 828 31.87 -43.96 22.83
C LEU A 828 30.38 -44.08 22.40
N GLU A 829 29.50 -43.84 23.38
CA GLU A 829 28.03 -43.75 23.14
C GLU A 829 27.63 -42.41 22.55
N LYS A 830 28.12 -41.35 23.17
CA LYS A 830 27.94 -39.95 22.71
C LYS A 830 29.08 -39.07 23.21
N VAL A 831 29.25 -37.94 22.56
CA VAL A 831 30.22 -36.91 22.98
C VAL A 831 29.51 -35.57 23.01
N SER A 832 29.64 -34.82 24.12
CA SER A 832 29.12 -33.45 24.24
C SER A 832 30.28 -32.44 24.34
N LEU A 833 30.22 -31.37 23.59
CA LEU A 833 31.11 -30.24 23.71
C LEU A 833 30.27 -29.00 24.05
N MET A 834 30.54 -28.37 25.19
CA MET A 834 29.87 -27.16 25.64
C MET A 834 30.82 -25.99 25.50
N TYR A 835 30.41 -25.01 24.73
CA TYR A 835 31.15 -23.76 24.48
C TYR A 835 30.50 -22.60 25.23
N THR A 836 31.32 -21.79 25.91
CA THR A 836 30.88 -20.56 26.57
C THR A 836 31.31 -19.37 25.77
N TYR A 837 30.36 -18.51 25.40
CA TYR A 837 30.59 -17.25 24.72
C TYR A 837 30.36 -16.07 25.63
N GLU A 838 31.29 -15.13 25.62
CA GLU A 838 31.15 -13.82 26.23
C GLU A 838 31.03 -12.73 25.15
N PHE A 839 30.30 -11.68 25.50
CA PHE A 839 30.03 -10.56 24.60
C PHE A 839 30.67 -9.30 25.18
N PRO A 840 31.92 -8.94 24.76
CA PRO A 840 32.61 -7.77 25.30
C PRO A 840 31.85 -6.46 25.17
N ALA A 841 31.03 -6.33 24.10
CA ALA A 841 30.15 -5.18 23.88
C ALA A 841 28.90 -5.16 24.80
N ALA A 842 28.49 -6.32 25.32
CA ALA A 842 27.34 -6.48 26.21
C ALA A 842 27.75 -7.17 27.52
N PRO A 843 28.49 -6.49 28.40
CA PRO A 843 29.08 -7.09 29.59
C PRO A 843 28.02 -7.70 30.51
N GLY A 844 28.26 -8.94 30.96
CA GLY A 844 27.37 -9.70 31.83
C GLY A 844 26.43 -10.65 31.10
N ALA A 845 26.11 -10.41 29.83
CA ALA A 845 25.41 -11.38 29.00
C ALA A 845 26.38 -12.47 28.52
N LYS A 846 25.90 -13.70 28.43
CA LYS A 846 26.68 -14.87 27.98
C LYS A 846 25.78 -15.79 27.15
N ALA A 847 26.43 -16.63 26.31
CA ALA A 847 25.73 -17.75 25.70
C ALA A 847 26.50 -19.04 25.96
N GLU A 848 25.80 -20.14 26.13
CA GLU A 848 26.30 -21.49 26.17
C GLU A 848 25.71 -22.30 25.03
N ILE A 849 26.58 -22.95 24.23
CA ILE A 849 26.16 -23.79 23.12
C ILE A 849 26.72 -25.18 23.33
N THR A 850 25.86 -26.15 23.49
CA THR A 850 26.23 -27.56 23.70
C THR A 850 25.92 -28.38 22.46
N TYR A 851 26.94 -28.95 21.84
CA TYR A 851 26.79 -29.89 20.74
C TYR A 851 27.00 -31.31 21.25
N THR A 852 25.99 -32.18 21.14
CA THR A 852 26.08 -33.58 21.52
C THR A 852 25.96 -34.45 20.28
N VAL A 853 27.05 -35.12 19.94
CA VAL A 853 27.12 -36.07 18.80
C VAL A 853 26.83 -37.46 19.29
N ASP A 854 25.91 -38.16 18.63
CA ASP A 854 25.58 -39.56 18.92
C ASP A 854 26.15 -40.52 17.84
N ARG A 855 25.98 -41.82 18.06
CA ARG A 855 26.49 -42.89 17.17
C ARG A 855 25.98 -42.84 15.72
N ALA A 856 24.81 -42.21 15.50
CA ALA A 856 24.25 -42.04 14.18
C ALA A 856 24.77 -40.76 13.48
N GLY A 857 25.62 -39.96 14.14
CA GLY A 857 26.11 -38.70 13.62
C GLY A 857 25.10 -37.57 13.73
N ARG A 858 24.02 -37.71 14.51
CA ARG A 858 23.12 -36.60 14.81
C ARG A 858 23.81 -35.70 15.81
N ILE A 859 23.65 -34.39 15.60
CA ILE A 859 24.18 -33.37 16.48
C ILE A 859 23.00 -32.71 17.18
N HIS A 860 22.75 -33.07 18.45
CA HIS A 860 21.84 -32.33 19.30
C HIS A 860 22.50 -31.03 19.72
N THR A 861 21.91 -29.91 19.39
CA THR A 861 22.43 -28.57 19.67
C THR A 861 21.51 -27.87 20.66
N GLU A 862 22.00 -27.63 21.87
CA GLU A 862 21.30 -26.81 22.89
C GLU A 862 21.94 -25.44 22.92
N VAL A 863 21.13 -24.37 22.87
CA VAL A 863 21.57 -22.98 22.87
C VAL A 863 20.90 -22.25 24.02
N VAL A 864 21.72 -21.66 24.90
CA VAL A 864 21.25 -20.93 26.09
C VAL A 864 21.84 -19.54 26.08
N TYR A 865 21.00 -18.53 26.25
CA TYR A 865 21.36 -17.16 26.55
C TYR A 865 21.15 -16.91 28.04
N HIS A 866 22.14 -16.38 28.71
CA HIS A 866 22.06 -15.92 30.09
C HIS A 866 21.90 -14.41 30.11
N GLY A 867 20.74 -13.97 30.60
CA GLY A 867 20.33 -12.58 30.62
C GLY A 867 21.14 -11.68 31.54
N ALA A 868 21.30 -10.40 31.19
CA ALA A 868 21.95 -9.41 32.01
C ALA A 868 21.10 -8.13 32.12
N LYS A 869 21.00 -7.59 33.34
CA LYS A 869 20.26 -6.34 33.61
C LYS A 869 21.01 -5.12 33.05
N GLY A 870 20.22 -4.14 32.61
CA GLY A 870 20.71 -2.85 32.13
C GLY A 870 21.16 -2.83 30.67
N LEU A 871 20.97 -3.94 29.95
CA LEU A 871 21.16 -4.02 28.51
C LEU A 871 19.85 -3.69 27.76
N PRO A 872 19.92 -3.14 26.57
CA PRO A 872 18.74 -2.91 25.72
C PRO A 872 18.13 -4.23 25.23
N GLU A 873 16.89 -4.18 24.76
CA GLU A 873 16.19 -5.33 24.17
C GLU A 873 17.00 -5.95 23.00
N LEU A 874 16.90 -7.29 22.88
CA LEU A 874 17.53 -8.03 21.79
C LEU A 874 16.67 -7.94 20.50
N PRO A 875 17.33 -7.80 19.33
CA PRO A 875 16.67 -7.98 18.05
C PRO A 875 16.29 -9.44 17.75
N GLU A 876 17.20 -10.35 18.05
CA GLU A 876 17.03 -11.80 17.91
C GLU A 876 17.98 -12.54 18.85
N PHE A 877 17.73 -13.84 19.05
CA PHE A 877 18.70 -14.74 19.68
C PHE A 877 18.62 -16.14 19.07
N GLY A 878 19.79 -16.64 18.68
CA GLY A 878 19.93 -17.98 18.17
C GLY A 878 21.32 -18.37 17.71
N LEU A 879 21.37 -19.22 16.68
CA LEU A 879 22.61 -19.73 16.09
C LEU A 879 22.58 -19.51 14.58
N ARG A 880 23.65 -18.98 14.00
CA ARG A 880 23.82 -18.75 12.56
C ARG A 880 24.89 -19.65 11.97
N LEU A 881 24.51 -20.42 10.95
CA LEU A 881 25.37 -21.32 10.19
C LEU A 881 25.60 -20.74 8.81
N LEU A 882 26.79 -20.97 8.26
CA LEU A 882 27.12 -20.70 6.87
C LEU A 882 27.43 -22.01 6.16
N ILE A 883 26.67 -22.31 5.10
CA ILE A 883 26.80 -23.51 4.26
C ILE A 883 27.57 -23.14 2.98
N PRO A 884 28.58 -23.94 2.56
CA PRO A 884 29.25 -23.72 1.29
C PRO A 884 28.31 -23.84 0.09
N GLY A 885 28.46 -22.94 -0.85
CA GLY A 885 27.63 -22.87 -2.05
C GLY A 885 26.27 -22.21 -1.83
N LYS A 886 25.71 -21.64 -2.89
CA LYS A 886 24.35 -21.13 -2.93
C LYS A 886 23.39 -22.30 -3.11
N ALA A 887 22.56 -22.59 -2.11
CA ALA A 887 21.53 -23.59 -2.24
C ALA A 887 20.51 -23.19 -3.33
N GLU A 888 20.10 -24.14 -4.16
CA GLU A 888 19.09 -23.90 -5.18
C GLU A 888 17.69 -23.75 -4.57
N SER A 889 17.41 -24.52 -3.53
CA SER A 889 16.15 -24.50 -2.78
C SER A 889 16.32 -25.07 -1.37
N TYR A 890 15.34 -24.81 -0.53
CA TYR A 890 15.19 -25.44 0.77
C TYR A 890 13.72 -25.75 1.04
N THR A 891 13.47 -26.68 1.99
CA THR A 891 12.11 -26.96 2.44
C THR A 891 12.01 -26.73 3.95
N TRP A 892 10.82 -26.33 4.42
CA TRP A 892 10.52 -26.27 5.84
C TRP A 892 9.09 -26.75 6.12
N GLU A 893 8.89 -27.28 7.29
CA GLU A 893 7.58 -27.56 7.83
C GLU A 893 7.29 -26.56 8.95
N GLY A 894 6.45 -25.62 8.66
CA GLY A 894 6.13 -24.46 9.49
C GLY A 894 5.04 -23.62 8.86
N LEU A 895 4.98 -22.34 9.16
CA LEU A 895 4.06 -21.39 8.53
C LEU A 895 4.55 -20.98 7.13
N SER A 896 3.61 -20.81 6.21
CA SER A 896 3.90 -20.34 4.83
C SER A 896 4.37 -18.89 4.81
N GLY A 897 5.15 -18.54 3.78
CA GLY A 897 5.60 -17.19 3.52
C GLY A 897 6.57 -16.67 4.58
N GLU A 898 6.76 -15.38 4.60
CA GLU A 898 7.59 -14.69 5.59
C GLU A 898 6.74 -14.29 6.79
N THR A 899 7.09 -14.75 7.97
CA THR A 899 6.31 -14.60 9.20
C THR A 899 7.16 -14.18 10.39
N TYR A 900 6.61 -13.30 11.24
CA TYR A 900 7.25 -12.78 12.45
C TYR A 900 6.33 -12.96 13.66
N PRO A 901 6.81 -12.83 14.91
CA PRO A 901 5.98 -13.05 16.10
C PRO A 901 4.69 -12.24 16.12
N ASP A 902 4.71 -11.03 15.65
CA ASP A 902 3.59 -10.08 15.57
C ASP A 902 2.85 -10.09 14.22
N ARG A 903 3.32 -10.92 13.26
CA ARG A 903 2.76 -11.04 11.91
C ARG A 903 2.89 -12.48 11.40
N LYS A 904 2.00 -13.37 11.80
CA LYS A 904 2.05 -14.80 11.42
C LYS A 904 0.71 -15.49 11.31
N LYS A 905 -0.37 -14.82 11.66
CA LYS A 905 -1.70 -15.45 11.76
C LYS A 905 -2.29 -15.84 10.40
N GLY A 906 -1.90 -15.14 9.35
CA GLY A 906 -2.27 -15.47 7.96
C GLY A 906 -1.52 -16.65 7.36
N GLY A 907 -0.45 -17.13 8.01
CA GLY A 907 0.36 -18.24 7.52
C GLY A 907 -0.34 -19.59 7.58
N THR A 908 -0.20 -20.40 6.53
CA THR A 908 -0.70 -21.76 6.47
C THR A 908 0.37 -22.74 6.95
N PHE A 909 0.07 -23.56 7.97
CA PHE A 909 1.00 -24.56 8.45
C PHE A 909 1.07 -25.77 7.50
N GLY A 910 2.29 -26.19 7.14
CA GLY A 910 2.56 -27.32 6.25
C GLY A 910 4.01 -27.40 5.82
N VAL A 911 4.28 -28.26 4.83
CA VAL A 911 5.60 -28.34 4.18
C VAL A 911 5.64 -27.39 3.00
N HIS A 912 6.62 -26.50 3.00
CA HIS A 912 6.82 -25.48 1.99
C HIS A 912 8.20 -25.61 1.35
N THR A 913 8.36 -25.03 0.17
CA THR A 913 9.64 -24.93 -0.55
C THR A 913 9.92 -23.47 -0.86
N GLY A 914 11.15 -23.04 -0.64
CA GLY A 914 11.63 -21.69 -0.94
C GLY A 914 12.97 -21.72 -1.67
N THR A 915 13.33 -20.56 -2.20
CA THR A 915 14.68 -20.25 -2.72
C THR A 915 15.38 -19.32 -1.73
N PRO A 916 16.70 -19.43 -1.55
CA PRO A 916 17.47 -18.49 -0.71
C PRO A 916 17.57 -17.14 -1.42
N GLU A 917 16.54 -16.30 -1.26
CA GLU A 917 16.47 -14.98 -1.86
C GLU A 917 15.93 -13.98 -0.83
N ALA A 918 16.48 -12.76 -0.84
CA ALA A 918 15.91 -11.68 -0.05
C ALA A 918 14.61 -11.17 -0.68
N ALA A 919 13.64 -10.83 0.14
CA ALA A 919 12.40 -10.20 -0.30
C ALA A 919 12.66 -8.91 -1.10
N HIS A 920 11.76 -8.55 -1.99
CA HIS A 920 11.94 -7.47 -2.96
C HIS A 920 11.65 -6.07 -2.38
N TYR A 921 11.87 -5.87 -1.07
CA TYR A 921 11.78 -4.55 -0.46
C TYR A 921 12.71 -3.55 -1.16
N LEU A 922 12.26 -2.30 -1.32
CA LEU A 922 13.04 -1.25 -1.99
C LEU A 922 14.39 -1.04 -1.31
N VAL A 923 14.39 -1.00 0.01
CA VAL A 923 15.61 -0.94 0.83
C VAL A 923 15.84 -2.32 1.43
N PRO A 924 17.00 -2.97 1.23
CA PRO A 924 17.35 -4.21 1.90
C PRO A 924 17.23 -4.08 3.42
N GLN A 925 16.63 -5.08 4.04
CA GLN A 925 16.32 -5.09 5.46
C GLN A 925 16.07 -6.52 5.93
N GLU A 926 15.72 -6.71 7.20
CA GLU A 926 15.30 -8.02 7.72
C GLU A 926 14.20 -8.64 6.84
N CYS A 927 14.41 -9.90 6.46
CA CYS A 927 13.47 -10.63 5.63
C CYS A 927 13.69 -12.15 5.72
N GLY A 928 12.76 -12.92 5.15
CA GLY A 928 12.88 -14.36 4.97
C GLY A 928 12.73 -15.20 6.24
N ASN A 929 12.21 -14.65 7.35
CA ASN A 929 11.97 -15.42 8.56
C ASN A 929 10.71 -16.29 8.44
N HIS A 930 10.81 -17.56 8.86
CA HIS A 930 9.71 -18.53 8.97
C HIS A 930 9.50 -18.90 10.43
N ALA A 931 8.47 -18.35 11.03
CA ALA A 931 8.09 -18.64 12.40
C ALA A 931 7.46 -20.04 12.54
N ASP A 932 7.49 -20.58 13.75
CA ASP A 932 6.89 -21.87 14.11
C ASP A 932 7.40 -23.04 13.23
N THR A 933 8.68 -23.01 12.83
CA THR A 933 9.32 -24.06 12.03
C THR A 933 9.64 -25.27 12.92
N CYS A 934 9.10 -26.43 12.55
CA CYS A 934 9.34 -27.70 13.25
C CYS A 934 10.52 -28.46 12.66
N GLN A 935 10.72 -28.39 11.35
CA GLN A 935 11.89 -28.93 10.69
C GLN A 935 12.20 -28.19 9.38
N ALA A 936 13.44 -28.28 8.92
CA ALA A 936 13.87 -27.76 7.63
C ALA A 936 14.88 -28.72 6.97
N GLN A 937 15.04 -28.59 5.66
CA GLN A 937 16.03 -29.34 4.90
C GLN A 937 16.67 -28.46 3.84
N ILE A 938 18.01 -28.46 3.82
CA ILE A 938 18.83 -27.72 2.85
C ILE A 938 19.81 -28.72 2.24
N GLY A 939 19.59 -29.11 0.98
CA GLY A 939 20.26 -30.28 0.41
C GLY A 939 19.92 -31.54 1.21
N ASP A 940 20.93 -32.24 1.70
CA ASP A 940 20.76 -33.41 2.56
C ASP A 940 20.81 -33.08 4.08
N LEU A 941 21.14 -31.83 4.45
CA LEU A 941 21.17 -31.39 5.86
C LEU A 941 19.75 -31.14 6.34
N ARG A 942 19.34 -31.86 7.36
CA ARG A 942 18.05 -31.73 8.03
C ARG A 942 18.24 -31.06 9.41
N ILE A 943 17.34 -30.12 9.71
CA ILE A 943 17.25 -29.41 10.99
C ILE A 943 15.91 -29.77 11.58
N VAL A 944 15.86 -30.32 12.80
CA VAL A 944 14.62 -30.76 13.46
C VAL A 944 14.55 -30.16 14.85
N MET A 945 13.40 -29.63 15.24
CA MET A 945 13.16 -29.09 16.58
C MET A 945 13.36 -30.15 17.67
N ASP A 946 13.76 -29.71 18.85
CA ASP A 946 13.66 -30.48 20.09
C ASP A 946 12.78 -29.73 21.10
N GLY A 947 11.57 -30.22 21.31
CA GLY A 947 10.55 -29.59 22.16
C GLY A 947 9.78 -28.49 21.42
N GLU A 948 10.31 -27.26 21.37
CA GLU A 948 9.64 -26.09 20.82
C GLU A 948 10.08 -25.82 19.37
N PRO A 949 9.18 -25.32 18.50
CA PRO A 949 9.53 -24.82 17.17
C PRO A 949 10.47 -23.64 17.26
N PHE A 950 11.25 -23.44 16.22
CA PHE A 950 12.21 -22.34 16.08
C PHE A 950 11.80 -21.37 14.95
N HIS A 951 12.49 -20.23 14.87
CA HIS A 951 12.46 -19.35 13.71
C HIS A 951 13.58 -19.77 12.75
N LEU A 952 13.28 -19.81 11.46
CA LEU A 952 14.22 -20.16 10.41
C LEU A 952 14.36 -19.03 9.40
N SER A 953 15.59 -18.68 9.05
CA SER A 953 15.86 -17.86 7.87
C SER A 953 16.94 -18.53 7.02
N VAL A 954 16.75 -18.56 5.69
CA VAL A 954 17.68 -19.14 4.72
C VAL A 954 17.90 -18.14 3.60
N LEU A 955 18.99 -17.41 3.65
CA LEU A 955 19.32 -16.29 2.75
C LEU A 955 20.73 -16.43 2.18
N PRO A 956 21.10 -15.75 1.08
CA PRO A 956 22.47 -15.65 0.64
C PRO A 956 23.29 -14.62 1.42
N TYR A 957 22.61 -13.75 2.21
CA TYR A 957 23.19 -12.59 2.88
C TYR A 957 23.20 -12.74 4.39
N THR A 958 24.23 -12.17 5.02
CA THR A 958 24.24 -11.94 6.48
C THR A 958 23.43 -10.69 6.81
N PRO A 959 22.99 -10.51 8.08
CA PRO A 959 22.30 -9.29 8.49
C PRO A 959 23.10 -8.02 8.22
N GLU A 960 24.43 -8.05 8.36
CA GLU A 960 25.30 -6.89 8.11
C GLU A 960 25.33 -6.49 6.63
N GLU A 961 25.25 -7.46 5.72
CA GLU A 961 25.18 -7.19 4.28
C GLU A 961 23.84 -6.54 3.91
N LEU A 962 22.74 -7.00 4.50
CA LEU A 962 21.42 -6.37 4.34
C LEU A 962 21.37 -4.97 5.00
N GLU A 963 21.93 -4.82 6.21
CA GLU A 963 21.96 -3.56 6.98
C GLU A 963 22.69 -2.43 6.25
N ASN A 964 23.74 -2.74 5.51
CA ASN A 964 24.60 -1.75 4.85
C ASN A 964 24.15 -1.37 3.44
N ALA A 965 23.31 -2.17 2.78
CA ALA A 965 22.81 -1.87 1.45
C ALA A 965 21.65 -0.88 1.50
N THR A 966 21.67 0.10 0.61
CA THR A 966 20.56 1.06 0.41
C THR A 966 19.68 0.64 -0.79
N HIS A 967 20.27 -0.13 -1.72
CA HIS A 967 19.56 -0.68 -2.90
C HIS A 967 19.89 -2.16 -3.06
N ARG A 968 18.99 -2.89 -3.69
CA ARG A 968 19.15 -4.33 -3.91
C ARG A 968 20.35 -4.70 -4.78
N ASP A 969 20.67 -3.87 -5.76
CA ASP A 969 21.79 -4.09 -6.67
C ASP A 969 23.17 -3.78 -6.04
N GLU A 970 23.19 -3.28 -4.80
CA GLU A 970 24.41 -3.16 -3.97
C GLU A 970 24.73 -4.46 -3.21
N LEU A 971 23.76 -5.39 -3.11
CA LEU A 971 23.95 -6.66 -2.42
C LEU A 971 24.99 -7.52 -3.15
N PRO A 972 25.96 -8.16 -2.43
CA PRO A 972 27.03 -8.93 -3.05
C PRO A 972 26.52 -10.25 -3.66
N ASP A 973 27.14 -10.70 -4.76
CA ASP A 973 26.96 -12.07 -5.22
C ASP A 973 27.81 -13.01 -4.36
N THR A 974 27.16 -13.75 -3.45
CA THR A 974 27.83 -14.61 -2.47
C THR A 974 27.77 -16.09 -2.90
N GLY A 975 28.89 -16.78 -2.72
CA GLY A 975 28.99 -18.22 -2.98
C GLY A 975 28.61 -19.09 -1.76
N ARG A 976 27.65 -18.67 -0.93
CA ARG A 976 27.25 -19.34 0.32
C ARG A 976 25.75 -19.22 0.60
N THR A 977 25.28 -20.05 1.53
CA THR A 977 23.94 -19.94 2.12
C THR A 977 24.07 -19.67 3.60
N VAL A 978 23.35 -18.64 4.09
CA VAL A 978 23.28 -18.25 5.51
C VAL A 978 21.99 -18.81 6.08
N VAL A 979 22.14 -19.61 7.15
CA VAL A 979 21.00 -20.27 7.82
C VAL A 979 20.96 -19.78 9.27
N SER A 980 19.92 -19.04 9.62
CA SER A 980 19.65 -18.64 11.00
C SER A 980 18.62 -19.55 11.62
N ILE A 981 18.93 -20.19 12.75
CA ILE A 981 18.07 -21.03 13.55
C ILE A 981 17.91 -20.33 14.88
N LEU A 982 16.74 -19.68 15.09
CA LEU A 982 16.59 -18.73 16.20
C LEU A 982 15.55 -19.24 17.21
N GLY A 983 15.91 -19.17 18.49
CA GLY A 983 14.99 -19.45 19.59
C GLY A 983 14.03 -18.28 19.86
N ARG A 984 14.44 -17.05 19.52
CA ARG A 984 13.62 -15.83 19.67
C ARG A 984 13.90 -14.86 18.54
N MET A 985 12.83 -14.21 18.07
CA MET A 985 12.86 -13.14 17.10
C MET A 985 11.96 -12.00 17.60
N ARG A 986 12.42 -10.74 17.50
CA ARG A 986 11.59 -9.56 17.76
C ARG A 986 10.56 -9.36 16.65
N GLY A 987 9.37 -8.83 16.97
CA GLY A 987 8.39 -8.39 15.99
C GLY A 987 8.94 -7.33 15.03
N VAL A 988 8.24 -7.10 13.93
CA VAL A 988 8.61 -6.09 12.92
C VAL A 988 7.94 -4.73 13.16
N GLY A 989 6.85 -4.68 13.94
CA GLY A 989 6.06 -3.47 14.16
C GLY A 989 5.14 -3.16 12.98
N GLY A 990 4.45 -2.03 13.04
CA GLY A 990 3.51 -1.67 11.98
C GLY A 990 2.53 -0.55 12.32
N ILE A 991 2.67 0.16 13.45
CA ILE A 991 1.82 1.30 13.77
C ILE A 991 2.18 2.48 12.86
N ASP A 992 3.43 2.91 12.92
CA ASP A 992 4.04 3.91 12.05
C ASP A 992 5.53 3.59 11.80
N SER A 993 6.21 4.38 10.95
CA SER A 993 7.63 4.21 10.63
C SER A 993 8.48 5.42 11.08
N TRP A 994 8.03 6.21 12.06
CA TRP A 994 8.74 7.41 12.53
C TRP A 994 8.79 7.58 14.06
N GLY A 995 8.30 6.62 14.85
CA GLY A 995 8.37 6.73 16.31
C GLY A 995 7.83 5.56 17.08
N SER A 996 6.82 4.88 16.57
CA SER A 996 6.17 3.77 17.26
C SER A 996 7.08 2.55 17.34
N ASP A 997 7.04 1.89 18.49
CA ASP A 997 7.81 0.68 18.75
C ASP A 997 6.94 -0.57 18.56
N VAL A 998 7.58 -1.72 18.40
CA VAL A 998 6.94 -3.03 18.44
C VAL A 998 6.14 -3.18 19.74
N GLU A 999 4.96 -3.76 19.68
CA GLU A 999 4.12 -3.96 20.87
C GLU A 999 4.86 -4.82 21.93
N PRO A 1000 4.69 -4.52 23.23
CA PRO A 1000 5.46 -5.15 24.30
C PRO A 1000 5.52 -6.68 24.28
N PRO A 1001 4.45 -7.45 23.92
CA PRO A 1001 4.50 -8.90 23.89
C PRO A 1001 5.48 -9.51 22.89
N TYR A 1002 5.89 -8.72 21.89
CA TYR A 1002 6.74 -9.16 20.78
C TYR A 1002 8.18 -8.63 20.91
N ARG A 1003 8.55 -8.04 22.03
CA ARG A 1003 9.91 -7.57 22.36
C ARG A 1003 10.67 -8.66 23.10
N ILE A 1004 12.00 -8.63 23.07
CA ILE A 1004 12.88 -9.60 23.72
C ILE A 1004 13.65 -8.90 24.83
N PRO A 1005 13.23 -9.04 26.11
CA PRO A 1005 13.96 -8.47 27.24
C PRO A 1005 15.36 -9.12 27.37
N ALA A 1006 16.39 -8.32 27.51
CA ALA A 1006 17.78 -8.79 27.59
C ALA A 1006 18.17 -9.34 28.98
N ASP A 1007 17.34 -9.21 29.99
CA ASP A 1007 17.57 -9.69 31.37
C ASP A 1007 16.91 -11.05 31.65
N GLN A 1008 16.34 -11.70 30.63
CA GLN A 1008 15.71 -13.01 30.72
C GLN A 1008 16.55 -14.07 30.01
N ASP A 1009 16.63 -15.26 30.59
CA ASP A 1009 17.27 -16.39 29.96
C ASP A 1009 16.43 -16.92 28.80
N ILE A 1010 17.10 -17.33 27.71
CA ILE A 1010 16.47 -17.94 26.54
C ILE A 1010 17.11 -19.29 26.33
N LYS A 1011 16.32 -20.35 26.23
CA LYS A 1011 16.79 -21.71 25.97
C LYS A 1011 15.96 -22.34 24.87
N TYR A 1012 16.66 -22.96 23.90
CA TYR A 1012 16.02 -23.80 22.87
C TYR A 1012 17.00 -24.87 22.38
N ALA A 1013 16.50 -25.89 21.70
CA ALA A 1013 17.34 -26.95 21.17
C ALA A 1013 16.81 -27.47 19.82
N PHE A 1014 17.72 -28.04 19.03
CA PHE A 1014 17.40 -28.67 17.74
C PHE A 1014 18.43 -29.73 17.40
N TYR A 1015 18.08 -30.57 16.42
CA TYR A 1015 19.00 -31.58 15.86
C TYR A 1015 19.48 -31.14 14.48
N LEU A 1016 20.79 -31.32 14.21
CA LEU A 1016 21.36 -31.33 12.86
C LEU A 1016 21.63 -32.78 12.50
N MET A 1017 21.18 -33.20 11.35
CA MET A 1017 21.32 -34.58 10.91
C MET A 1017 21.22 -34.70 9.38
N LYS A 1018 21.64 -35.86 8.85
CA LYS A 1018 21.43 -36.21 7.45
C LYS A 1018 20.15 -36.98 7.24
#